data_3d832e3a11888ecbe0666797a277ea36
#
_entry.id   3d832e3a11888ecbe0666797a277ea36
#
_cell.length_a   1.000
_cell.length_b   1.000
_cell.length_c   1.000
_cell.angle_alpha   90.00
_cell.angle_beta   90.00
_cell.angle_gamma   90.00
#
_symmetry.space_group_name_H-M   'P 1'
#
loop_
_entity.id
_entity.type
_entity.pdbx_description
1 polymer ?
#
loop_
_entity_poly.entity_id
_entity_poly.type
_entity_poly.pdbx_seq_one_letter_code
_entity_poly.pdbx_strand_id
1 'polypeptide(L)'
;MLRRLLLLLVLLVGLSPTRAQAQSQPQPRRLSLSGQLRSGTEPVAGAVLALLQPADSSMLAYAITDSQGRYTLQLETALPELLLRVRSLGYRPQLRQIKAETQRLDLSLEREERLLREVLVKAQRLWAQRDTLNYLVSAYTLQQDRTIGDVLRRLPGITIEDKKVIKYQGVPINRFYIENLDLLRGRYNLATEGIKAEDVATVQVLEHHEPVRALQDQRPAQQAAINLRLKDKAKGVWSKALRLGAGAYAPGPLWDATLQASYFGKGRQQLLRYSSDNLGRDHDPAAVLYGAFVSEPTQLLELVAHGRPPVGNGLFGYRHGAHLSSLTKLADSASLSYQLHYRHQSTHGSSLTETSYLLPEGTRLQLTEDISDRTQRHATELQLSYEKNRAQSFVSSTLVLSGEWNEGRGELSSVSRRLPQAAGGTAEIGERLQALHHRTLRLNSRTRWVHRGAGGTGFEWSSTNSLSSSPQALVLEGSKLARQDLSLSTYASSNTLELLRKVETQRWTLSATAHLDARYTTLSSSLTHPDVPRGGRSELSHLHTRLALGPILRYSHGTLQGSLRLPLALGYTLLDNTPVAGERSDAQRLKLHLQPSLSLSWRLSDSYSLQAGASYSASETPWRQLLTATIMQSYRSLARYRAALHDSHAASAEARLSYRDLFSRIFAHIEAGWRRSWSDISYGTRLDEEGQRLLEAAYLPHHSERYTLTAYGRKDLDWQTTQLALSATLSRSEQELLRQGVRLHYRALGYGLQGSVGLDLTSGYRLEYDARWQGLRSELVEQRLWSGALAQRLQLSLALLNARLQAKLYAKHSHDSSLALGQRDFLFLGASLSYKPNRRLELILDGDNLSDIRSYATRRLEELEEYRSVYHLRPRSLVLSLRLTL
;
A
#
# COMPACT_ATOMS: atom_id res chain seq x y z
N MET A 1 24.02 -4.84 22.83
CA MET A 1 22.62 -5.24 22.56
C MET A 1 22.51 -6.20 21.36
N LEU A 2 23.22 -5.98 20.29
CA LEU A 2 23.22 -6.84 19.09
C LEU A 2 23.62 -8.31 19.35
N ARG A 3 24.54 -8.55 20.28
CA ARG A 3 24.99 -9.91 20.68
C ARG A 3 23.91 -10.74 21.37
N ARG A 4 22.96 -10.10 22.06
CA ARG A 4 21.84 -10.80 22.74
C ARG A 4 20.66 -11.10 21.79
N LEU A 5 20.48 -10.29 20.73
CA LEU A 5 19.48 -10.55 19.70
C LEU A 5 19.92 -11.69 18.75
N LEU A 6 21.21 -11.77 18.45
CA LEU A 6 21.79 -12.89 17.68
C LEU A 6 21.70 -14.23 18.44
N LEU A 7 21.81 -14.20 19.77
CA LEU A 7 21.65 -15.40 20.60
C LEU A 7 20.18 -15.90 20.62
N LEU A 8 19.20 -15.01 20.54
CA LEU A 8 17.78 -15.36 20.44
C LEU A 8 17.44 -15.94 19.04
N LEU A 9 18.07 -15.45 17.99
CA LEU A 9 17.91 -16.00 16.64
C LEU A 9 18.59 -17.37 16.47
N VAL A 10 19.72 -17.59 17.15
CA VAL A 10 20.45 -18.87 17.15
C VAL A 10 19.73 -19.92 18.01
N LEU A 11 19.00 -19.50 19.05
CA LEU A 11 18.17 -20.41 19.87
C LEU A 11 16.91 -20.91 19.12
N LEU A 12 16.45 -20.20 18.10
CA LEU A 12 15.32 -20.62 17.25
C LEU A 12 15.72 -21.59 16.12
N VAL A 13 17.01 -21.70 15.81
CA VAL A 13 17.54 -22.60 14.76
C VAL A 13 18.19 -23.85 15.33
N GLY A 14 18.41 -23.92 16.65
CA GLY A 14 19.22 -24.95 17.33
C GLY A 14 18.48 -26.20 17.80
N LEU A 15 17.28 -26.51 17.31
CA LEU A 15 16.61 -27.80 17.57
C LEU A 15 16.91 -28.80 16.42
N SER A 16 18.16 -29.29 16.41
CA SER A 16 18.49 -30.50 15.64
C SER A 16 17.98 -31.74 16.42
N PRO A 17 17.38 -32.73 15.74
CA PRO A 17 16.94 -33.91 16.42
C PRO A 17 18.13 -34.75 16.89
N THR A 18 18.21 -35.01 18.17
CA THR A 18 19.10 -36.05 18.76
C THR A 18 18.84 -37.37 18.08
N ARG A 19 19.90 -37.98 17.60
CA ARG A 19 19.88 -39.39 17.12
C ARG A 19 19.34 -40.30 18.21
N ALA A 20 18.12 -40.79 18.05
CA ALA A 20 17.64 -41.92 18.81
C ALA A 20 18.36 -43.17 18.34
N GLN A 21 18.97 -43.88 19.28
CA GLN A 21 19.54 -45.23 19.07
C GLN A 21 18.42 -46.15 18.58
N ALA A 22 18.70 -46.91 17.53
CA ALA A 22 17.82 -47.92 17.00
C ALA A 22 17.63 -49.03 18.05
N GLN A 23 16.52 -48.96 18.77
CA GLN A 23 15.98 -50.15 19.43
C GLN A 23 15.37 -51.04 18.35
N SER A 24 15.73 -52.31 18.35
CA SER A 24 15.17 -53.36 17.48
C SER A 24 13.64 -53.28 17.47
N GLN A 25 13.07 -52.86 16.34
CA GLN A 25 11.62 -52.89 16.17
C GLN A 25 11.11 -54.32 16.14
N PRO A 26 10.12 -54.67 16.94
CA PRO A 26 9.46 -55.94 16.83
C PRO A 26 8.84 -56.10 15.45
N GLN A 27 9.02 -57.23 14.81
CA GLN A 27 8.47 -57.48 13.47
C GLN A 27 6.93 -57.42 13.50
N PRO A 28 6.32 -56.74 12.53
CA PRO A 28 4.87 -56.60 12.46
C PRO A 28 4.23 -57.99 12.28
N ARG A 29 3.25 -58.28 13.10
CA ARG A 29 2.45 -59.51 13.04
C ARG A 29 1.09 -59.17 12.41
N ARG A 30 0.61 -60.07 11.58
CA ARG A 30 -0.72 -59.94 10.99
C ARG A 30 -1.73 -60.50 11.98
N LEU A 31 -2.66 -59.68 12.43
CA LEU A 31 -3.76 -60.09 13.30
C LEU A 31 -5.09 -60.04 12.55
N SER A 32 -6.00 -60.94 12.88
CA SER A 32 -7.39 -60.95 12.42
C SER A 32 -8.31 -60.99 13.62
N LEU A 33 -9.10 -59.94 13.81
CA LEU A 33 -10.12 -59.90 14.86
C LEU A 33 -11.50 -60.07 14.22
N SER A 34 -12.22 -61.13 14.59
CA SER A 34 -13.55 -61.39 14.06
C SER A 34 -14.52 -61.66 15.21
N GLY A 35 -15.78 -61.49 14.95
CA GLY A 35 -16.82 -61.76 15.99
C GLY A 35 -18.19 -61.30 15.56
N GLN A 36 -19.10 -61.29 16.51
CA GLN A 36 -20.46 -60.84 16.33
C GLN A 36 -20.81 -59.82 17.39
N LEU A 37 -21.44 -58.72 16.94
CA LEU A 37 -21.93 -57.64 17.79
C LEU A 37 -23.45 -57.77 17.96
N ARG A 38 -23.91 -57.83 19.21
CA ARG A 38 -25.32 -58.02 19.58
C ARG A 38 -25.76 -56.94 20.58
N SER A 39 -27.05 -56.71 20.69
CA SER A 39 -27.70 -56.03 21.82
C SER A 39 -28.82 -56.97 22.35
N GLY A 40 -28.56 -57.59 23.48
CA GLY A 40 -29.38 -58.76 23.95
C GLY A 40 -29.32 -59.91 22.95
N THR A 41 -30.42 -60.28 22.36
CA THR A 41 -30.54 -61.34 21.33
C THR A 41 -30.44 -60.80 19.90
N GLU A 42 -30.57 -59.48 19.66
CA GLU A 42 -30.61 -58.86 18.33
C GLU A 42 -29.20 -58.54 17.81
N PRO A 43 -28.87 -58.87 16.54
CA PRO A 43 -27.63 -58.48 15.94
C PRO A 43 -27.62 -56.96 15.67
N VAL A 44 -26.48 -56.28 15.91
CA VAL A 44 -26.32 -54.85 15.64
C VAL A 44 -25.60 -54.67 14.30
N ALA A 45 -26.37 -54.33 13.25
CA ALA A 45 -25.87 -54.03 11.92
C ALA A 45 -25.40 -52.58 11.80
N GLY A 46 -24.42 -52.34 10.96
CA GLY A 46 -23.93 -50.98 10.67
C GLY A 46 -23.12 -50.32 11.79
N ALA A 47 -22.71 -51.06 12.79
CA ALA A 47 -21.82 -50.57 13.84
C ALA A 47 -20.39 -50.49 13.34
N VAL A 48 -19.69 -49.45 13.74
CA VAL A 48 -18.28 -49.21 13.41
C VAL A 48 -17.40 -49.69 14.55
N LEU A 49 -16.52 -50.65 14.24
CA LEU A 49 -15.46 -51.11 15.13
C LEU A 49 -14.13 -50.52 14.61
N ALA A 50 -13.38 -49.81 15.45
CA ALA A 50 -12.09 -49.23 15.11
C ALA A 50 -11.01 -49.70 16.08
N LEU A 51 -9.89 -50.14 15.52
CA LEU A 51 -8.68 -50.42 16.28
C LEU A 51 -7.85 -49.15 16.36
N LEU A 52 -7.51 -48.74 17.57
CA LEU A 52 -6.79 -47.51 17.84
C LEU A 52 -5.46 -47.84 18.53
N GLN A 53 -4.48 -47.01 18.29
CA GLN A 53 -3.21 -47.06 19.00
C GLN A 53 -3.42 -46.55 20.45
N PRO A 54 -2.92 -47.26 21.48
CA PRO A 54 -3.12 -46.84 22.86
C PRO A 54 -2.49 -45.50 23.24
N ALA A 55 -1.37 -45.11 22.58
CA ALA A 55 -0.59 -43.92 22.92
C ALA A 55 -1.29 -42.60 22.57
N ASP A 56 -1.95 -42.52 21.40
CA ASP A 56 -2.49 -41.29 20.83
C ASP A 56 -3.93 -41.42 20.31
N SER A 57 -4.54 -42.64 20.48
CA SER A 57 -5.87 -42.97 19.95
C SER A 57 -6.04 -42.78 18.44
N SER A 58 -4.94 -42.80 17.68
CA SER A 58 -4.98 -42.82 16.21
C SER A 58 -5.61 -44.13 15.70
N MET A 59 -6.41 -44.02 14.63
CA MET A 59 -7.11 -45.20 14.07
C MET A 59 -6.20 -45.95 13.11
N LEU A 60 -6.02 -47.24 13.43
CA LEU A 60 -5.17 -48.17 12.67
C LEU A 60 -5.96 -48.99 11.65
N ALA A 61 -7.14 -49.45 12.01
CA ALA A 61 -8.04 -50.17 11.13
C ALA A 61 -9.51 -50.02 11.60
N TYR A 62 -10.45 -50.26 10.71
CA TYR A 62 -11.87 -50.27 11.07
C TYR A 62 -12.63 -51.32 10.24
N ALA A 63 -13.76 -51.76 10.77
CA ALA A 63 -14.76 -52.57 10.08
C ALA A 63 -16.16 -52.09 10.43
N ILE A 64 -17.13 -52.47 9.59
CA ILE A 64 -18.54 -52.20 9.82
C ILE A 64 -19.26 -53.55 9.92
N THR A 65 -20.13 -53.68 10.86
CA THR A 65 -20.88 -54.95 11.03
C THR A 65 -21.90 -55.18 9.90
N ASP A 66 -21.99 -56.41 9.41
CA ASP A 66 -22.99 -56.85 8.43
C ASP A 66 -24.42 -56.92 9.01
N SER A 67 -25.39 -57.31 8.18
CA SER A 67 -26.81 -57.46 8.61
C SER A 67 -27.04 -58.50 9.71
N GLN A 68 -26.07 -59.41 9.96
CA GLN A 68 -26.09 -60.38 11.05
C GLN A 68 -25.20 -59.95 12.23
N GLY A 69 -24.74 -58.69 12.25
CA GLY A 69 -23.86 -58.18 13.29
C GLY A 69 -22.42 -58.72 13.25
N ARG A 70 -21.99 -59.43 12.20
CA ARG A 70 -20.66 -60.02 12.08
C ARG A 70 -19.66 -58.98 11.57
N TYR A 71 -18.42 -59.04 12.06
CA TYR A 71 -17.34 -58.17 11.65
C TYR A 71 -16.02 -58.93 11.53
N THR A 72 -15.12 -58.45 10.72
CA THR A 72 -13.75 -58.91 10.59
C THR A 72 -12.82 -57.71 10.37
N LEU A 73 -11.83 -57.55 11.27
CA LEU A 73 -10.80 -56.55 11.24
C LEU A 73 -9.47 -57.22 10.97
N GLN A 74 -8.70 -56.73 10.03
CA GLN A 74 -7.34 -57.19 9.75
C GLN A 74 -6.37 -56.03 9.92
N LEU A 75 -5.24 -56.28 10.59
CA LEU A 75 -4.23 -55.28 10.86
C LEU A 75 -2.85 -55.96 10.92
N GLU A 76 -1.84 -55.31 10.34
CA GLU A 76 -0.44 -55.67 10.58
C GLU A 76 0.15 -54.68 11.57
N THR A 77 0.60 -55.14 12.72
CA THR A 77 1.11 -54.25 13.78
C THR A 77 2.20 -54.94 14.58
N ALA A 78 3.10 -54.12 15.11
CA ALA A 78 4.12 -54.51 16.06
C ALA A 78 3.71 -54.23 17.54
N LEU A 79 2.55 -53.59 17.75
CA LEU A 79 2.06 -53.22 19.08
C LEU A 79 1.58 -54.46 19.83
N PRO A 80 1.87 -54.61 21.10
CA PRO A 80 1.39 -55.75 21.91
C PRO A 80 -0.10 -55.63 22.30
N GLU A 81 -0.60 -54.42 22.40
CA GLU A 81 -1.97 -54.11 22.79
C GLU A 81 -2.59 -53.05 21.92
N LEU A 82 -3.91 -53.10 21.76
CA LEU A 82 -4.69 -52.15 20.96
C LEU A 82 -5.94 -51.74 21.73
N LEU A 83 -6.50 -50.56 21.39
CA LEU A 83 -7.81 -50.15 21.87
C LEU A 83 -8.87 -50.45 20.80
N LEU A 84 -9.84 -51.25 21.11
CA LEU A 84 -11.01 -51.49 20.27
C LEU A 84 -12.15 -50.57 20.70
N ARG A 85 -12.53 -49.67 19.81
CA ARG A 85 -13.65 -48.74 19.97
C ARG A 85 -14.82 -49.20 19.11
N VAL A 86 -15.95 -49.41 19.74
CA VAL A 86 -17.20 -49.83 19.07
C VAL A 86 -18.22 -48.72 19.21
N ARG A 87 -18.81 -48.29 18.08
CA ARG A 87 -19.83 -47.25 18.01
C ARG A 87 -20.97 -47.66 17.06
N SER A 88 -22.18 -47.41 17.51
CA SER A 88 -23.38 -47.51 16.66
C SER A 88 -24.40 -46.49 17.11
N LEU A 89 -25.19 -45.97 16.17
CA LEU A 89 -26.24 -45.02 16.47
C LEU A 89 -27.32 -45.65 17.35
N GLY A 90 -27.67 -44.99 18.46
CA GLY A 90 -28.64 -45.50 19.42
C GLY A 90 -28.08 -46.51 20.44
N TYR A 91 -26.76 -46.65 20.51
CA TYR A 91 -26.11 -47.54 21.44
C TYR A 91 -24.99 -46.85 22.21
N ARG A 92 -24.72 -47.24 23.43
CA ARG A 92 -23.64 -46.74 24.26
C ARG A 92 -22.29 -47.15 23.66
N PRO A 93 -21.40 -46.19 23.37
CA PRO A 93 -20.09 -46.51 22.79
C PRO A 93 -19.25 -47.29 23.80
N GLN A 94 -18.54 -48.31 23.30
CA GLN A 94 -17.64 -49.15 24.09
C GLN A 94 -16.19 -48.93 23.67
N LEU A 95 -15.29 -48.81 24.66
CA LEU A 95 -13.85 -48.79 24.46
C LEU A 95 -13.23 -49.91 25.29
N ARG A 96 -12.51 -50.83 24.65
CA ARG A 96 -11.93 -51.98 25.30
C ARG A 96 -10.47 -52.19 24.89
N GLN A 97 -9.60 -52.37 25.82
CA GLN A 97 -8.22 -52.79 25.57
C GLN A 97 -8.18 -54.29 25.21
N ILE A 98 -7.50 -54.62 24.12
CA ILE A 98 -7.34 -55.96 23.59
C ILE A 98 -5.89 -56.28 23.30
N LYS A 99 -5.48 -57.50 23.41
CA LYS A 99 -4.15 -57.95 22.95
C LYS A 99 -4.12 -58.01 21.43
N ALA A 100 -2.97 -57.67 20.85
CA ALA A 100 -2.77 -57.68 19.41
C ALA A 100 -2.50 -59.12 18.89
N GLU A 101 -3.51 -59.99 19.04
CA GLU A 101 -3.48 -61.38 18.62
C GLU A 101 -4.72 -61.72 17.77
N THR A 102 -4.58 -62.69 16.86
CA THR A 102 -5.75 -63.20 16.13
C THR A 102 -6.71 -63.88 17.07
N GLN A 103 -7.89 -63.32 17.22
CA GLN A 103 -8.91 -63.79 18.16
C GLN A 103 -10.33 -63.56 17.65
N ARG A 104 -11.24 -64.40 18.17
CA ARG A 104 -12.66 -64.15 18.01
C ARG A 104 -13.20 -63.43 19.24
N LEU A 105 -13.90 -62.32 19.07
CA LEU A 105 -14.43 -61.54 20.16
C LEU A 105 -15.88 -61.14 19.85
N ASP A 106 -16.81 -61.83 20.53
CA ASP A 106 -18.23 -61.46 20.47
C ASP A 106 -18.52 -60.33 21.48
N LEU A 107 -19.23 -59.29 21.03
CA LEU A 107 -19.43 -58.02 21.77
C LEU A 107 -20.92 -57.79 21.96
N SER A 108 -21.26 -57.10 23.08
CA SER A 108 -22.64 -56.70 23.37
C SER A 108 -22.65 -55.20 23.60
N LEU A 109 -23.60 -54.49 22.95
CA LEU A 109 -23.87 -53.06 23.15
C LEU A 109 -25.20 -52.85 23.86
N GLU A 110 -25.22 -51.91 24.80
CA GLU A 110 -26.44 -51.49 25.49
C GLU A 110 -27.10 -50.37 24.64
N ARG A 111 -28.44 -50.44 24.48
CA ARG A 111 -29.20 -49.37 23.85
C ARG A 111 -29.13 -48.13 24.74
N GLU A 112 -28.84 -46.99 24.15
CA GLU A 112 -28.85 -45.66 24.80
C GLU A 112 -29.73 -44.70 23.99
N GLU A 113 -30.86 -44.35 24.58
CA GLU A 113 -31.65 -43.24 24.00
C GLU A 113 -30.92 -41.92 24.24
N ARG A 114 -30.19 -41.49 23.24
CA ARG A 114 -29.64 -40.11 23.23
C ARG A 114 -30.69 -39.17 22.65
N LEU A 115 -31.22 -38.29 23.45
CA LEU A 115 -31.78 -37.05 22.96
C LEU A 115 -30.73 -36.34 22.14
N LEU A 116 -30.89 -36.27 20.82
CA LEU A 116 -30.02 -35.49 19.93
C LEU A 116 -30.07 -34.06 20.43
N ARG A 117 -28.98 -33.58 21.02
CA ARG A 117 -28.81 -32.15 21.23
C ARG A 117 -28.93 -31.50 19.88
N GLU A 118 -29.78 -30.47 19.80
CA GLU A 118 -29.89 -29.60 18.65
C GLU A 118 -28.49 -29.27 18.13
N VAL A 119 -28.16 -29.69 16.92
CA VAL A 119 -26.90 -29.36 16.29
C VAL A 119 -27.03 -27.92 15.85
N LEU A 120 -26.59 -27.04 16.72
CA LEU A 120 -26.42 -25.62 16.36
C LEU A 120 -25.32 -25.57 15.29
N VAL A 121 -25.69 -25.58 14.02
CA VAL A 121 -24.78 -25.38 12.91
C VAL A 121 -24.33 -23.91 13.00
N LYS A 122 -23.23 -23.66 13.72
CA LYS A 122 -22.58 -22.36 13.68
C LYS A 122 -22.09 -22.18 12.26
N ALA A 123 -22.67 -21.22 11.55
CA ALA A 123 -22.20 -20.85 10.22
C ALA A 123 -20.68 -20.64 10.26
N GLN A 124 -19.97 -21.25 9.34
CA GLN A 124 -18.52 -21.10 9.25
C GLN A 124 -18.17 -19.63 9.08
N ARG A 125 -17.27 -19.09 9.91
CA ARG A 125 -16.83 -17.70 9.83
C ARG A 125 -16.01 -17.44 8.57
N LEU A 126 -15.22 -18.44 8.17
CA LEU A 126 -14.32 -18.42 7.02
C LEU A 126 -14.37 -19.80 6.36
N TRP A 127 -14.56 -19.81 5.02
CA TRP A 127 -14.45 -21.05 4.24
C TRP A 127 -13.79 -20.78 2.90
N ALA A 128 -13.06 -21.75 2.40
CA ALA A 128 -12.42 -21.71 1.08
C ALA A 128 -13.25 -22.50 0.07
N GLN A 129 -13.37 -21.96 -1.14
CA GLN A 129 -13.96 -22.64 -2.29
C GLN A 129 -13.07 -22.43 -3.50
N ARG A 130 -12.26 -23.41 -3.87
CA ARG A 130 -11.15 -23.28 -4.85
C ARG A 130 -10.24 -22.13 -4.43
N ASP A 131 -9.97 -21.17 -5.33
CA ASP A 131 -9.12 -19.99 -5.07
C ASP A 131 -9.89 -18.80 -4.45
N THR A 132 -11.04 -19.05 -3.83
CA THR A 132 -11.86 -18.01 -3.20
C THR A 132 -12.01 -18.25 -1.72
N LEU A 133 -11.57 -17.31 -0.90
CA LEU A 133 -11.84 -17.27 0.53
C LEU A 133 -13.08 -16.42 0.79
N ASN A 134 -14.04 -16.98 1.50
CA ASN A 134 -15.29 -16.34 1.85
C ASN A 134 -15.33 -16.02 3.35
N TYR A 135 -15.50 -14.75 3.68
CA TYR A 135 -15.64 -14.27 5.06
C TYR A 135 -17.09 -13.89 5.32
N LEU A 136 -17.73 -14.52 6.27
CA LEU A 136 -19.08 -14.16 6.71
C LEU A 136 -19.01 -12.86 7.49
N VAL A 137 -19.50 -11.76 6.92
CA VAL A 137 -19.38 -10.41 7.51
C VAL A 137 -19.96 -10.33 8.92
N SER A 138 -21.11 -10.94 9.16
CA SER A 138 -21.77 -10.93 10.49
C SER A 138 -20.91 -11.57 11.60
N ALA A 139 -19.98 -12.46 11.26
CA ALA A 139 -19.08 -13.10 12.21
C ALA A 139 -17.87 -12.24 12.61
N TYR A 140 -17.61 -11.19 11.85
CA TYR A 140 -16.50 -10.24 12.07
C TYR A 140 -17.00 -8.82 12.38
N THR A 141 -18.30 -8.58 12.30
CA THR A 141 -18.91 -7.27 12.60
C THR A 141 -19.06 -7.08 14.10
N LEU A 142 -18.54 -5.96 14.59
CA LEU A 142 -18.76 -5.49 15.96
C LEU A 142 -19.91 -4.50 15.99
N GLN A 143 -20.50 -4.30 17.17
CA GLN A 143 -21.64 -3.38 17.36
C GLN A 143 -21.32 -1.93 16.99
N GLN A 144 -20.06 -1.53 17.08
CA GLN A 144 -19.57 -0.18 16.74
C GLN A 144 -19.27 0.02 15.26
N ASP A 145 -19.27 -1.03 14.43
CA ASP A 145 -18.96 -0.91 13.00
C ASP A 145 -20.06 -0.18 12.25
N ARG A 146 -19.64 0.72 11.38
CA ARG A 146 -20.51 1.51 10.52
C ARG A 146 -20.36 1.12 9.06
N THR A 147 -19.12 0.95 8.63
CA THR A 147 -18.78 0.73 7.22
C THR A 147 -18.12 -0.62 7.03
N ILE A 148 -18.14 -1.10 5.79
CA ILE A 148 -17.46 -2.35 5.47
C ILE A 148 -15.93 -2.22 5.68
N GLY A 149 -15.37 -1.02 5.59
CA GLY A 149 -13.96 -0.77 5.90
C GLY A 149 -13.59 -1.08 7.34
N ASP A 150 -14.51 -0.87 8.29
CA ASP A 150 -14.30 -1.23 9.70
C ASP A 150 -14.17 -2.75 9.87
N VAL A 151 -14.95 -3.52 9.11
CA VAL A 151 -14.90 -4.99 9.11
C VAL A 151 -13.65 -5.50 8.37
N LEU A 152 -13.35 -4.95 7.17
CA LEU A 152 -12.22 -5.37 6.36
C LEU A 152 -10.88 -5.33 7.11
N ARG A 153 -10.68 -4.31 7.99
CA ARG A 153 -9.46 -4.21 8.80
C ARG A 153 -9.26 -5.39 9.76
N ARG A 154 -10.34 -6.10 10.09
CA ARG A 154 -10.31 -7.25 11.00
C ARG A 154 -10.26 -8.59 10.29
N LEU A 155 -10.52 -8.62 8.98
CA LEU A 155 -10.48 -9.88 8.24
C LEU A 155 -9.04 -10.41 8.15
N PRO A 156 -8.81 -11.70 8.45
CA PRO A 156 -7.49 -12.32 8.34
C PRO A 156 -6.87 -12.12 6.95
N GLY A 157 -5.60 -11.76 6.91
CA GLY A 157 -4.86 -11.52 5.67
C GLY A 157 -5.12 -10.18 4.99
N ILE A 158 -6.14 -9.41 5.39
CA ILE A 158 -6.42 -8.07 4.83
C ILE A 158 -5.80 -7.00 5.73
N THR A 159 -5.14 -6.04 5.12
CA THR A 159 -4.63 -4.83 5.78
C THR A 159 -5.04 -3.60 4.98
N ILE A 160 -5.36 -2.51 5.69
CA ILE A 160 -5.65 -1.20 5.10
C ILE A 160 -4.65 -0.23 5.73
N GLU A 161 -3.67 0.22 4.93
CA GLU A 161 -2.61 1.12 5.39
C GLU A 161 -3.09 2.56 5.60
N ASP A 162 -2.22 3.42 6.13
CA ASP A 162 -2.49 4.85 6.39
C ASP A 162 -2.92 5.60 5.14
N LYS A 163 -2.37 5.26 3.98
CA LYS A 163 -2.81 5.77 2.67
C LYS A 163 -4.08 5.09 2.15
N LYS A 164 -4.70 4.25 2.98
CA LYS A 164 -5.93 3.50 2.71
C LYS A 164 -5.85 2.54 1.53
N VAL A 165 -4.64 2.10 1.21
CA VAL A 165 -4.41 1.03 0.24
C VAL A 165 -4.78 -0.30 0.88
N ILE A 166 -5.72 -1.03 0.25
CA ILE A 166 -6.12 -2.36 0.69
C ILE A 166 -5.11 -3.37 0.17
N LYS A 167 -4.53 -4.15 1.06
CA LYS A 167 -3.59 -5.22 0.74
C LYS A 167 -4.13 -6.55 1.22
N TYR A 168 -3.87 -7.58 0.47
CA TYR A 168 -4.05 -8.98 0.88
C TYR A 168 -2.68 -9.64 1.00
N GLN A 169 -2.35 -10.16 2.19
CA GLN A 169 -1.03 -10.75 2.49
C GLN A 169 0.14 -9.81 2.15
N GLY A 170 -0.03 -8.51 2.39
CA GLY A 170 0.98 -7.48 2.11
C GLY A 170 1.05 -7.01 0.65
N VAL A 171 0.33 -7.65 -0.28
CA VAL A 171 0.27 -7.27 -1.71
C VAL A 171 -0.99 -6.45 -1.98
N PRO A 172 -0.91 -5.28 -2.64
CA PRO A 172 -2.09 -4.52 -3.04
C PRO A 172 -3.03 -5.34 -3.91
N ILE A 173 -4.34 -5.24 -3.65
CA ILE A 173 -5.35 -5.90 -4.47
C ILE A 173 -5.38 -5.30 -5.88
N ASN A 174 -5.73 -6.12 -6.89
CA ASN A 174 -5.83 -5.66 -8.27
C ASN A 174 -7.24 -5.15 -8.65
N ARG A 175 -8.30 -5.65 -7.97
CA ARG A 175 -9.69 -5.26 -8.23
C ARG A 175 -10.51 -5.28 -6.94
N PHE A 176 -11.54 -4.43 -6.91
CA PHE A 176 -12.54 -4.42 -5.87
C PHE A 176 -13.94 -4.40 -6.50
N TYR A 177 -14.63 -5.49 -6.36
CA TYR A 177 -15.95 -5.68 -6.95
C TYR A 177 -17.06 -5.47 -5.92
N ILE A 178 -18.21 -5.01 -6.40
CA ILE A 178 -19.49 -5.02 -5.68
C ILE A 178 -20.47 -5.80 -6.56
N GLU A 179 -20.96 -6.97 -6.08
CA GLU A 179 -21.79 -7.89 -6.87
C GLU A 179 -21.14 -8.23 -8.23
N ASN A 180 -19.83 -8.53 -8.23
CA ASN A 180 -18.99 -8.86 -9.40
C ASN A 180 -18.81 -7.73 -10.43
N LEU A 181 -19.12 -6.48 -10.10
CA LEU A 181 -18.90 -5.32 -10.96
C LEU A 181 -17.93 -4.34 -10.32
N ASP A 182 -16.96 -3.83 -11.09
CA ASP A 182 -15.98 -2.85 -10.63
C ASP A 182 -16.45 -1.42 -10.93
N LEU A 183 -17.44 -0.93 -10.15
CA LEU A 183 -17.98 0.43 -10.26
C LEU A 183 -16.89 1.49 -10.06
N LEU A 184 -16.00 1.25 -9.10
CA LEU A 184 -15.13 2.29 -8.56
C LEU A 184 -13.80 2.43 -9.33
N ARG A 185 -13.47 1.46 -10.21
CA ARG A 185 -12.32 1.52 -11.13
C ARG A 185 -11.05 2.08 -10.49
N GLY A 186 -10.71 1.58 -9.28
CA GLY A 186 -9.52 1.99 -8.53
C GLY A 186 -9.78 2.95 -7.37
N ARG A 187 -10.96 3.58 -7.22
CA ARG A 187 -11.28 4.47 -6.08
C ARG A 187 -11.96 3.70 -4.93
N TYR A 188 -11.32 2.62 -4.48
CA TYR A 188 -11.94 1.61 -3.61
C TYR A 188 -12.25 2.12 -2.20
N ASN A 189 -11.62 3.22 -1.76
CA ASN A 189 -11.93 3.84 -0.47
C ASN A 189 -13.35 4.40 -0.39
N LEU A 190 -13.96 4.75 -1.53
CA LEU A 190 -15.37 5.13 -1.58
C LEU A 190 -16.30 4.00 -1.13
N ALA A 191 -15.94 2.74 -1.44
CA ALA A 191 -16.68 1.58 -0.95
C ALA A 191 -16.42 1.33 0.53
N THR A 192 -15.15 1.34 0.96
CA THR A 192 -14.79 1.02 2.35
C THR A 192 -15.36 2.03 3.34
N GLU A 193 -15.52 3.29 2.95
CA GLU A 193 -16.07 4.36 3.79
C GLU A 193 -17.56 4.60 3.58
N GLY A 194 -18.11 4.13 2.45
CA GLY A 194 -19.47 4.47 2.04
C GLY A 194 -20.48 3.33 2.16
N ILE A 195 -20.06 2.08 2.04
CA ILE A 195 -20.97 0.94 2.13
C ILE A 195 -21.12 0.54 3.59
N LYS A 196 -22.39 0.41 4.05
CA LYS A 196 -22.69 -0.01 5.42
C LYS A 196 -22.25 -1.47 5.64
N ALA A 197 -21.65 -1.77 6.79
CA ALA A 197 -21.30 -3.15 7.16
C ALA A 197 -22.52 -4.08 7.18
N GLU A 198 -23.67 -3.58 7.64
CA GLU A 198 -24.93 -4.34 7.73
C GLU A 198 -25.54 -4.73 6.38
N ASP A 199 -25.15 -4.09 5.27
CA ASP A 199 -25.63 -4.36 3.92
C ASP A 199 -24.82 -5.45 3.21
N VAL A 200 -23.65 -5.80 3.74
CA VAL A 200 -22.77 -6.83 3.16
C VAL A 200 -23.01 -8.18 3.85
N ALA A 201 -23.24 -9.22 3.06
CA ALA A 201 -23.39 -10.59 3.55
C ALA A 201 -22.02 -11.28 3.69
N THR A 202 -21.20 -11.22 2.64
CA THR A 202 -19.94 -11.92 2.54
C THR A 202 -18.89 -11.07 1.83
N VAL A 203 -17.66 -11.09 2.33
CA VAL A 203 -16.48 -10.61 1.63
C VAL A 203 -15.79 -11.81 1.01
N GLN A 204 -15.63 -11.79 -0.30
CA GLN A 204 -14.89 -12.81 -1.05
C GLN A 204 -13.51 -12.27 -1.39
N VAL A 205 -12.47 -13.00 -1.05
CA VAL A 205 -11.10 -12.75 -1.52
C VAL A 205 -10.81 -13.77 -2.61
N LEU A 206 -10.68 -13.29 -3.83
CA LEU A 206 -10.33 -14.08 -5.01
C LEU A 206 -8.80 -14.12 -5.06
N GLU A 207 -8.21 -15.19 -4.59
CA GLU A 207 -6.75 -15.40 -4.63
C GLU A 207 -6.31 -15.67 -6.08
N HIS A 208 -5.10 -15.28 -6.43
CA HIS A 208 -4.54 -15.47 -7.77
C HIS A 208 -5.47 -14.95 -8.89
N HIS A 209 -6.09 -13.79 -8.65
CA HIS A 209 -7.11 -13.26 -9.51
C HIS A 209 -6.56 -12.65 -10.82
N GLU A 210 -6.81 -13.30 -11.95
CA GLU A 210 -6.61 -12.72 -13.28
C GLU A 210 -7.94 -12.14 -13.78
N PRO A 211 -8.07 -10.80 -13.89
CA PRO A 211 -9.31 -10.18 -14.32
C PRO A 211 -9.66 -10.43 -15.80
N VAL A 212 -8.68 -10.82 -16.62
CA VAL A 212 -8.86 -11.05 -18.06
C VAL A 212 -9.12 -12.53 -18.32
N ARG A 213 -10.37 -12.88 -18.70
CA ARG A 213 -10.78 -14.28 -18.94
C ARG A 213 -9.90 -15.00 -19.96
N ALA A 214 -9.47 -14.30 -21.01
CA ALA A 214 -8.61 -14.87 -22.04
C ALA A 214 -7.20 -15.26 -21.53
N LEU A 215 -6.78 -14.79 -20.34
CA LEU A 215 -5.46 -15.04 -19.74
C LEU A 215 -5.50 -15.94 -18.49
N GLN A 216 -6.67 -16.32 -17.99
CA GLN A 216 -6.82 -17.03 -16.71
C GLN A 216 -5.97 -18.31 -16.58
N ASP A 217 -5.81 -19.07 -17.68
CA ASP A 217 -5.03 -20.32 -17.71
C ASP A 217 -3.60 -20.14 -18.23
N GLN A 218 -3.19 -18.90 -18.54
CA GLN A 218 -1.92 -18.63 -19.24
C GLN A 218 -0.87 -17.97 -18.35
N ARG A 219 -1.33 -17.24 -17.32
CA ARG A 219 -0.43 -16.52 -16.41
C ARG A 219 -0.87 -16.72 -14.97
N PRO A 220 0.05 -17.09 -14.07
CA PRO A 220 -0.24 -17.07 -12.64
C PRO A 220 -0.43 -15.62 -12.21
N ALA A 221 -1.60 -15.30 -11.72
CA ALA A 221 -1.83 -14.01 -11.08
C ALA A 221 -1.26 -14.05 -9.65
N GLN A 222 -0.53 -13.02 -9.28
CA GLN A 222 0.06 -12.90 -7.94
C GLN A 222 -0.79 -12.07 -6.99
N GLN A 223 -1.75 -11.32 -7.53
CA GLN A 223 -2.59 -10.40 -6.78
C GLN A 223 -3.96 -11.01 -6.52
N ALA A 224 -4.55 -10.60 -5.41
CA ALA A 224 -5.93 -10.95 -5.10
C ALA A 224 -6.91 -9.85 -5.52
N ALA A 225 -8.18 -10.19 -5.66
CA ALA A 225 -9.28 -9.24 -5.74
C ALA A 225 -10.24 -9.42 -4.56
N ILE A 226 -10.96 -8.37 -4.22
CA ILE A 226 -12.05 -8.42 -3.23
C ILE A 226 -13.38 -8.26 -3.96
N ASN A 227 -14.38 -9.08 -3.59
CA ASN A 227 -15.75 -8.94 -4.04
C ASN A 227 -16.70 -8.88 -2.84
N LEU A 228 -17.48 -7.82 -2.77
CA LEU A 228 -18.54 -7.67 -1.78
C LEU A 228 -19.84 -8.30 -2.31
N ARG A 229 -20.34 -9.28 -1.57
CA ARG A 229 -21.68 -9.84 -1.80
C ARG A 229 -22.64 -9.16 -0.85
N LEU A 230 -23.58 -8.42 -1.41
CA LEU A 230 -24.58 -7.69 -0.63
C LEU A 230 -25.72 -8.60 -0.19
N LYS A 231 -26.36 -8.25 0.92
CA LYS A 231 -27.62 -8.87 1.31
C LYS A 231 -28.73 -8.49 0.32
N ASP A 232 -29.73 -9.35 0.12
CA ASP A 232 -30.76 -9.13 -0.89
C ASP A 232 -31.53 -7.84 -0.68
N LYS A 233 -31.78 -7.44 0.56
CA LYS A 233 -32.41 -6.17 0.91
C LYS A 233 -31.63 -4.91 0.47
N ALA A 234 -30.34 -5.02 0.21
CA ALA A 234 -29.45 -3.93 -0.21
C ALA A 234 -29.22 -3.88 -1.73
N LYS A 235 -29.73 -4.86 -2.49
CA LYS A 235 -29.59 -4.94 -3.94
C LYS A 235 -30.75 -4.24 -4.63
N GLY A 236 -30.44 -3.39 -5.63
CA GLY A 236 -31.44 -2.73 -6.46
C GLY A 236 -32.23 -1.62 -5.78
N VAL A 237 -31.75 -1.13 -4.64
CA VAL A 237 -32.36 -0.04 -3.89
C VAL A 237 -31.37 1.11 -3.67
N TRP A 238 -31.88 2.34 -3.54
CA TRP A 238 -31.06 3.49 -3.19
C TRP A 238 -30.78 3.52 -1.70
N SER A 239 -29.51 3.54 -1.30
CA SER A 239 -29.06 3.84 0.04
C SER A 239 -28.59 5.29 0.08
N LYS A 240 -29.17 6.11 0.96
CA LYS A 240 -28.84 7.54 1.08
C LYS A 240 -28.37 7.82 2.50
N ALA A 241 -27.38 8.70 2.64
CA ALA A 241 -26.89 9.17 3.93
C ALA A 241 -26.57 10.66 3.85
N LEU A 242 -27.00 11.42 4.83
CA LEU A 242 -26.72 12.83 5.03
C LEU A 242 -26.05 13.00 6.39
N ARG A 243 -24.93 13.70 6.46
CA ARG A 243 -24.30 14.16 7.69
C ARG A 243 -24.16 15.68 7.64
N LEU A 244 -24.62 16.35 8.67
CA LEU A 244 -24.46 17.79 8.86
C LEU A 244 -23.89 18.02 10.26
N GLY A 245 -22.79 18.73 10.35
CA GLY A 245 -22.08 19.05 11.58
C GLY A 245 -21.81 20.55 11.69
N ALA A 246 -21.96 21.06 12.89
CA ALA A 246 -21.58 22.41 13.28
C ALA A 246 -20.77 22.36 14.57
N GLY A 247 -19.80 23.25 14.70
CA GLY A 247 -18.90 23.27 15.84
C GLY A 247 -18.08 24.54 15.93
N ALA A 248 -17.14 24.53 16.84
CA ALA A 248 -16.26 25.67 17.04
C ALA A 248 -14.87 25.23 17.58
N TYR A 249 -13.91 26.07 17.33
CA TYR A 249 -12.63 26.18 18.05
C TYR A 249 -12.41 27.67 18.35
N ALA A 250 -11.61 28.02 19.34
CA ALA A 250 -11.28 29.43 19.56
C ALA A 250 -10.16 29.85 18.57
N PRO A 251 -10.38 30.71 17.55
CA PRO A 251 -11.45 31.72 17.47
C PRO A 251 -12.53 31.52 16.37
N GLY A 252 -12.74 30.32 15.79
CA GLY A 252 -13.57 30.23 14.60
C GLY A 252 -14.62 29.10 14.56
N PRO A 253 -15.60 29.18 13.66
CA PRO A 253 -16.61 28.16 13.45
C PRO A 253 -16.07 26.96 12.68
N LEU A 254 -16.68 25.78 12.94
CA LEU A 254 -16.41 24.55 12.23
C LEU A 254 -17.69 24.01 11.58
N TRP A 255 -17.53 23.35 10.43
CA TRP A 255 -18.60 22.62 9.77
C TRP A 255 -18.13 21.30 9.18
N ASP A 256 -19.04 20.36 9.02
CA ASP A 256 -18.86 19.07 8.35
C ASP A 256 -20.19 18.68 7.67
N ALA A 257 -20.19 18.65 6.36
CA ALA A 257 -21.34 18.24 5.56
C ALA A 257 -20.95 17.10 4.62
N THR A 258 -21.71 16.01 4.61
CA THR A 258 -21.52 14.91 3.67
C THR A 258 -22.88 14.39 3.21
N LEU A 259 -23.08 14.33 1.91
CA LEU A 259 -24.19 13.66 1.25
C LEU A 259 -23.64 12.48 0.46
N GLN A 260 -24.25 11.31 0.61
CA GLN A 260 -23.92 10.14 -0.17
C GLN A 260 -25.19 9.40 -0.61
N ALA A 261 -25.22 8.98 -1.86
CA ALA A 261 -26.25 8.12 -2.41
C ALA A 261 -25.60 7.00 -3.22
N SER A 262 -26.07 5.78 -3.04
CA SER A 262 -25.54 4.62 -3.77
C SER A 262 -26.65 3.66 -4.17
N TYR A 263 -26.50 3.06 -5.36
CA TYR A 263 -27.39 2.09 -5.94
C TYR A 263 -26.59 0.93 -6.52
N PHE A 264 -26.90 -0.30 -6.15
CA PHE A 264 -26.19 -1.51 -6.61
C PHE A 264 -27.17 -2.53 -7.19
N GLY A 265 -27.48 -2.39 -8.48
CA GLY A 265 -28.32 -3.33 -9.24
C GLY A 265 -27.50 -4.29 -10.11
N LYS A 266 -28.15 -5.33 -10.65
CA LYS A 266 -27.49 -6.35 -11.48
C LYS A 266 -26.87 -5.82 -12.78
N GLY A 267 -27.50 -4.82 -13.42
CA GLY A 267 -27.05 -4.24 -14.69
C GLY A 267 -26.54 -2.81 -14.59
N ARG A 268 -26.80 -2.13 -13.48
CA ARG A 268 -26.42 -0.73 -13.26
C ARG A 268 -26.02 -0.52 -11.80
N GLN A 269 -24.94 0.22 -11.61
CA GLN A 269 -24.48 0.66 -10.28
C GLN A 269 -24.14 2.13 -10.34
N GLN A 270 -24.43 2.85 -9.24
CA GLN A 270 -24.16 4.28 -9.14
C GLN A 270 -23.72 4.64 -7.73
N LEU A 271 -22.85 5.64 -7.61
CA LEU A 271 -22.44 6.25 -6.35
C LEU A 271 -22.25 7.75 -6.57
N LEU A 272 -22.94 8.53 -5.77
CA LEU A 272 -22.80 9.98 -5.68
C LEU A 272 -22.33 10.32 -4.27
N ARG A 273 -21.33 11.19 -4.15
CA ARG A 273 -20.87 11.73 -2.88
C ARG A 273 -20.51 13.21 -3.01
N TYR A 274 -21.00 14.00 -2.10
CA TYR A 274 -20.55 15.38 -1.87
C TYR A 274 -20.06 15.50 -0.44
N SER A 275 -18.97 16.23 -0.22
CA SER A 275 -18.43 16.53 1.11
C SER A 275 -17.91 17.96 1.16
N SER A 276 -18.13 18.62 2.29
CA SER A 276 -17.62 19.95 2.58
C SER A 276 -17.26 20.03 4.06
N ASP A 277 -16.02 20.41 4.38
CA ASP A 277 -15.59 20.59 5.76
C ASP A 277 -14.44 21.59 5.88
N ASN A 278 -14.27 22.14 7.10
CA ASN A 278 -13.09 22.90 7.50
C ASN A 278 -12.38 22.28 8.71
N LEU A 279 -12.48 20.97 8.86
CA LEU A 279 -11.94 20.23 10.00
C LEU A 279 -10.43 19.92 9.89
N GLY A 280 -9.78 20.34 8.80
CA GLY A 280 -8.36 20.08 8.56
C GLY A 280 -8.04 18.61 8.32
N ARG A 281 -9.05 17.80 7.99
CA ARG A 281 -8.86 16.38 7.65
C ARG A 281 -8.11 16.27 6.32
N ASP A 282 -7.04 15.52 6.32
CA ASP A 282 -6.22 15.29 5.12
C ASP A 282 -6.70 14.12 4.27
N HIS A 283 -7.99 13.84 4.27
CA HIS A 283 -8.47 12.64 3.62
C HIS A 283 -9.67 12.88 2.73
N ASP A 284 -9.47 12.63 1.43
CA ASP A 284 -10.51 12.49 0.42
C ASP A 284 -10.56 11.02 -0.04
N PRO A 285 -11.65 10.28 0.24
CA PRO A 285 -11.76 8.88 -0.19
C PRO A 285 -11.63 8.67 -1.69
N ALA A 286 -11.98 9.67 -2.50
CA ALA A 286 -11.89 9.62 -3.95
C ALA A 286 -10.48 9.95 -4.49
N ALA A 287 -9.58 10.50 -3.67
CA ALA A 287 -8.24 10.90 -4.12
C ALA A 287 -7.28 9.73 -4.34
N VAL A 288 -7.48 8.60 -3.66
CA VAL A 288 -6.62 7.41 -3.80
C VAL A 288 -7.11 6.58 -4.97
N LEU A 289 -6.28 6.46 -6.00
CA LEU A 289 -6.57 5.71 -7.22
C LEU A 289 -5.59 4.53 -7.37
N TYR A 290 -6.12 3.29 -7.33
CA TYR A 290 -5.37 2.09 -7.63
C TYR A 290 -5.11 1.98 -9.13
N GLY A 291 -3.88 1.66 -9.52
CA GLY A 291 -3.52 1.56 -10.94
C GLY A 291 -3.59 2.89 -11.69
N ALA A 292 -3.35 4.00 -10.97
CA ALA A 292 -3.25 5.33 -11.58
C ALA A 292 -2.27 5.36 -12.75
N PHE A 293 -2.49 6.28 -13.67
CA PHE A 293 -1.50 6.56 -14.70
C PHE A 293 -0.23 7.08 -14.04
N VAL A 294 0.89 6.42 -14.30
CA VAL A 294 2.19 6.97 -13.90
C VAL A 294 2.46 8.13 -14.83
N SER A 295 2.40 9.32 -14.30
CA SER A 295 2.74 10.56 -15.03
C SER A 295 3.85 11.28 -14.31
N GLU A 296 4.75 11.88 -15.07
CA GLU A 296 5.77 12.74 -14.48
C GLU A 296 5.12 13.97 -13.83
N PRO A 297 5.69 14.45 -12.71
CA PRO A 297 5.25 15.71 -12.13
C PRO A 297 5.43 16.83 -13.17
N THR A 298 4.39 17.61 -13.39
CA THR A 298 4.42 18.75 -14.32
C THR A 298 4.76 20.04 -13.62
N GLN A 299 4.62 20.09 -12.31
CA GLN A 299 4.98 21.26 -11.51
C GLN A 299 6.50 21.31 -11.30
N LEU A 300 7.12 22.41 -11.71
CA LEU A 300 8.55 22.68 -11.57
C LEU A 300 8.82 23.86 -10.62
N LEU A 301 7.85 24.75 -10.47
CA LEU A 301 7.94 25.93 -9.61
C LEU A 301 7.22 25.64 -8.29
N GLU A 302 7.82 26.02 -7.19
CA GLU A 302 7.33 25.75 -5.85
C GLU A 302 7.26 27.01 -5.00
N LEU A 303 6.16 27.15 -4.26
CA LEU A 303 6.05 28.09 -3.16
C LEU A 303 6.77 27.50 -1.94
N VAL A 304 7.61 28.27 -1.29
CA VAL A 304 8.09 27.89 0.04
C VAL A 304 6.96 28.13 1.03
N ALA A 305 6.39 27.05 1.54
CA ALA A 305 5.20 27.04 2.34
C ALA A 305 5.49 26.55 3.76
N HIS A 306 4.58 26.81 4.69
CA HIS A 306 4.68 26.42 6.11
C HIS A 306 4.85 24.91 6.34
N GLY A 307 4.73 24.10 5.31
CA GLY A 307 4.79 22.66 5.44
C GLY A 307 3.53 22.06 6.11
N ARG A 308 3.50 20.74 6.23
CA ARG A 308 2.37 20.04 6.82
C ARG A 308 2.82 19.29 8.07
N PRO A 309 2.26 19.58 9.26
CA PRO A 309 2.58 18.82 10.45
C PRO A 309 2.11 17.37 10.29
N PRO A 310 2.85 16.37 10.79
CA PRO A 310 2.49 14.95 10.70
C PRO A 310 1.29 14.57 11.57
N VAL A 311 0.76 15.48 12.36
CA VAL A 311 -0.43 15.32 13.20
C VAL A 311 -1.66 15.81 12.45
N GLY A 312 -2.70 14.98 12.37
CA GLY A 312 -3.82 15.11 11.43
C GLY A 312 -4.68 16.39 11.48
N ASN A 313 -4.51 17.29 12.48
CA ASN A 313 -5.35 18.47 12.68
C ASN A 313 -4.61 19.78 12.58
N GLY A 314 -3.41 19.76 12.00
CA GLY A 314 -2.58 20.94 11.83
C GLY A 314 -2.94 21.85 10.64
N LEU A 315 -3.92 21.47 9.82
CA LEU A 315 -4.28 22.27 8.65
C LEU A 315 -5.47 23.17 8.96
N PHE A 316 -5.29 24.46 8.70
CA PHE A 316 -6.39 25.42 8.63
C PHE A 316 -6.86 25.52 7.18
N GLY A 317 -8.13 25.83 7.00
CA GLY A 317 -8.75 25.98 5.70
C GLY A 317 -10.00 25.12 5.53
N TYR A 318 -10.48 25.03 4.31
CA TYR A 318 -11.71 24.32 3.99
C TYR A 318 -11.57 23.50 2.71
N ARG A 319 -12.46 22.54 2.57
CA ARG A 319 -12.49 21.64 1.42
C ARG A 319 -13.93 21.41 0.96
N HIS A 320 -14.10 21.30 -0.37
CA HIS A 320 -15.28 20.80 -1.03
C HIS A 320 -14.88 19.66 -1.98
N GLY A 321 -15.64 18.59 -1.98
CA GLY A 321 -15.43 17.45 -2.88
C GLY A 321 -16.74 16.93 -3.42
N ALA A 322 -16.81 16.68 -4.71
CA ALA A 322 -17.92 16.02 -5.37
C ALA A 322 -17.42 14.82 -6.19
N HIS A 323 -18.08 13.71 -6.09
CA HIS A 323 -17.75 12.51 -6.82
C HIS A 323 -19.01 11.80 -7.34
N LEU A 324 -19.01 11.45 -8.60
CA LEU A 324 -20.04 10.65 -9.25
C LEU A 324 -19.39 9.47 -9.96
N SER A 325 -19.81 8.26 -9.65
CA SER A 325 -19.46 7.04 -10.39
C SER A 325 -20.73 6.39 -10.92
N SER A 326 -20.70 5.95 -12.16
CA SER A 326 -21.77 5.15 -12.75
C SER A 326 -21.17 4.04 -13.62
N LEU A 327 -21.73 2.84 -13.50
CA LEU A 327 -21.40 1.68 -14.33
C LEU A 327 -22.70 1.10 -14.88
N THR A 328 -22.74 0.83 -16.18
CA THR A 328 -23.85 0.17 -16.86
C THR A 328 -23.33 -1.03 -17.63
N LYS A 329 -23.92 -2.17 -17.45
CA LYS A 329 -23.74 -3.36 -18.30
C LYS A 329 -24.43 -3.12 -19.64
N LEU A 330 -23.68 -3.19 -20.73
CA LEU A 330 -24.22 -3.10 -22.09
C LEU A 330 -24.65 -4.47 -22.62
N ALA A 331 -23.92 -5.51 -22.20
CA ALA A 331 -24.18 -6.92 -22.50
C ALA A 331 -23.53 -7.77 -21.39
N ASP A 332 -23.72 -9.10 -21.44
CA ASP A 332 -23.17 -9.99 -20.40
C ASP A 332 -21.65 -9.89 -20.23
N SER A 333 -20.94 -9.56 -21.29
CA SER A 333 -19.49 -9.44 -21.32
C SER A 333 -18.97 -8.00 -21.45
N ALA A 334 -19.86 -6.99 -21.56
CA ALA A 334 -19.47 -5.62 -21.82
C ALA A 334 -20.06 -4.64 -20.79
N SER A 335 -19.27 -3.66 -20.39
CA SER A 335 -19.67 -2.58 -19.48
C SER A 335 -19.08 -1.24 -19.88
N LEU A 336 -19.83 -0.18 -19.61
CA LEU A 336 -19.43 1.21 -19.74
C LEU A 336 -19.50 1.86 -18.36
N SER A 337 -18.47 2.58 -17.97
CA SER A 337 -18.48 3.35 -16.73
C SER A 337 -17.93 4.74 -16.95
N TYR A 338 -18.46 5.69 -16.19
CA TYR A 338 -17.92 7.04 -16.11
C TYR A 338 -17.79 7.46 -14.65
N GLN A 339 -16.79 8.27 -14.38
CA GLN A 339 -16.54 8.89 -13.08
C GLN A 339 -16.23 10.36 -13.29
N LEU A 340 -16.86 11.20 -12.49
CA LEU A 340 -16.56 12.61 -12.39
C LEU A 340 -16.12 12.92 -10.96
N HIS A 341 -14.97 13.54 -10.81
CA HIS A 341 -14.44 13.97 -9.53
C HIS A 341 -14.07 15.45 -9.61
N TYR A 342 -14.53 16.21 -8.62
CA TYR A 342 -14.15 17.60 -8.41
C TYR A 342 -13.72 17.80 -6.98
N ARG A 343 -12.63 18.56 -6.78
CA ARG A 343 -12.15 18.96 -5.47
C ARG A 343 -11.70 20.43 -5.50
N HIS A 344 -12.18 21.18 -4.53
CA HIS A 344 -11.64 22.46 -4.16
C HIS A 344 -11.09 22.38 -2.75
N GLN A 345 -9.89 22.90 -2.54
CA GLN A 345 -9.24 22.95 -1.24
C GLN A 345 -8.55 24.31 -1.07
N SER A 346 -8.83 24.98 0.03
CA SER A 346 -8.09 26.15 0.51
C SER A 346 -7.38 25.75 1.79
N THR A 347 -6.07 25.98 1.86
CA THR A 347 -5.26 25.76 3.07
C THR A 347 -4.48 27.01 3.39
N HIS A 348 -4.28 27.28 4.66
CA HIS A 348 -3.41 28.34 5.15
C HIS A 348 -2.74 27.89 6.44
N GLY A 349 -1.61 28.47 6.76
CA GLY A 349 -0.90 28.16 7.98
C GLY A 349 0.36 28.99 8.14
N SER A 350 1.04 28.77 9.27
CA SER A 350 2.32 29.38 9.54
C SER A 350 3.26 28.42 10.27
N SER A 351 4.55 28.61 10.07
CA SER A 351 5.60 27.84 10.73
C SER A 351 6.89 28.64 10.87
N LEU A 352 7.60 28.40 11.96
CA LEU A 352 9.00 28.80 12.08
C LEU A 352 9.87 27.62 11.68
N THR A 353 10.72 27.80 10.69
CA THR A 353 11.61 26.75 10.16
C THR A 353 13.07 27.16 10.30
N GLU A 354 13.87 26.34 10.93
CA GLU A 354 15.31 26.43 10.99
C GLU A 354 15.91 25.36 10.09
N THR A 355 16.67 25.77 9.07
CA THR A 355 17.41 24.86 8.20
C THR A 355 18.90 25.03 8.46
N SER A 356 19.57 23.95 8.86
CA SER A 356 21.02 23.94 9.06
C SER A 356 21.68 23.14 7.93
N TYR A 357 22.52 23.79 7.17
CA TYR A 357 23.33 23.20 6.12
C TYR A 357 24.72 22.89 6.64
N LEU A 358 25.13 21.62 6.53
CA LEU A 358 26.49 21.21 6.82
C LEU A 358 27.36 21.46 5.58
N LEU A 359 28.40 22.26 5.75
CA LEU A 359 29.35 22.58 4.68
C LEU A 359 30.58 21.66 4.75
N PRO A 360 31.31 21.42 3.63
CA PRO A 360 32.46 20.51 3.58
C PRO A 360 33.58 20.88 4.55
N GLU A 361 33.77 22.15 4.82
CA GLU A 361 34.76 22.69 5.76
C GLU A 361 34.39 22.49 7.23
N GLY A 362 33.26 21.83 7.53
CA GLY A 362 32.78 21.58 8.87
C GLY A 362 31.99 22.73 9.51
N THR A 363 31.88 23.88 8.83
CA THR A 363 31.00 24.99 9.26
C THR A 363 29.54 24.69 8.96
N ARG A 364 28.63 25.44 9.60
CA ARG A 364 27.18 25.33 9.35
C ARG A 364 26.62 26.66 8.94
N LEU A 365 25.80 26.65 7.88
CA LEU A 365 24.95 27.75 7.54
C LEU A 365 23.55 27.47 8.11
N GLN A 366 23.06 28.32 9.00
CA GLN A 366 21.74 28.22 9.61
C GLN A 366 20.84 29.30 9.00
N LEU A 367 19.72 28.86 8.43
CA LEU A 367 18.67 29.71 7.89
C LEU A 367 17.44 29.58 8.79
N THR A 368 17.00 30.70 9.35
CA THR A 368 15.76 30.75 10.15
C THR A 368 14.71 31.53 9.38
N GLU A 369 13.52 30.98 9.23
CA GLU A 369 12.45 31.51 8.42
C GLU A 369 11.12 31.45 9.14
N ASP A 370 10.44 32.57 9.23
CA ASP A 370 9.03 32.67 9.60
C ASP A 370 8.21 32.70 8.31
N ILE A 371 7.39 31.67 8.12
CA ILE A 371 6.65 31.41 6.88
C ILE A 371 5.16 31.43 7.19
N SER A 372 4.42 32.23 6.46
CA SER A 372 2.96 32.16 6.41
C SER A 372 2.48 32.09 4.95
N ASP A 373 1.54 31.20 4.68
CA ASP A 373 1.02 31.04 3.32
C ASP A 373 -0.44 30.63 3.26
N ARG A 374 -1.01 30.88 2.10
CA ARG A 374 -2.33 30.42 1.71
C ARG A 374 -2.28 29.81 0.31
N THR A 375 -2.81 28.60 0.17
CA THR A 375 -2.90 27.90 -1.11
C THR A 375 -4.35 27.54 -1.42
N GLN A 376 -4.78 27.81 -2.66
CA GLN A 376 -6.08 27.41 -3.20
C GLN A 376 -5.84 26.44 -4.36
N ARG A 377 -6.48 25.27 -4.31
CA ARG A 377 -6.34 24.23 -5.31
C ARG A 377 -7.71 23.75 -5.78
N HIS A 378 -7.92 23.80 -7.08
CA HIS A 378 -9.04 23.16 -7.76
C HIS A 378 -8.51 21.99 -8.58
N ALA A 379 -9.15 20.84 -8.49
CA ALA A 379 -8.84 19.69 -9.30
C ALA A 379 -10.14 19.06 -9.83
N THR A 380 -10.17 18.76 -11.11
CA THR A 380 -11.28 18.08 -11.76
C THR A 380 -10.76 16.91 -12.57
N GLU A 381 -11.53 15.83 -12.62
CA GLU A 381 -11.20 14.63 -13.39
C GLU A 381 -12.46 13.97 -13.92
N LEU A 382 -12.48 13.71 -15.22
CA LEU A 382 -13.46 12.90 -15.91
C LEU A 382 -12.79 11.63 -16.42
N GLN A 383 -13.26 10.48 -15.97
CA GLN A 383 -12.81 9.17 -16.45
C GLN A 383 -13.94 8.46 -17.19
N LEU A 384 -13.68 7.99 -18.39
CA LEU A 384 -14.55 7.14 -19.19
C LEU A 384 -13.87 5.78 -19.36
N SER A 385 -14.57 4.68 -19.11
CA SER A 385 -14.00 3.34 -19.25
C SER A 385 -14.98 2.39 -19.92
N TYR A 386 -14.53 1.73 -20.97
CA TYR A 386 -15.20 0.65 -21.64
C TYR A 386 -14.44 -0.66 -21.40
N GLU A 387 -15.14 -1.73 -21.10
CA GLU A 387 -14.56 -3.06 -20.93
C GLU A 387 -15.44 -4.13 -21.55
N LYS A 388 -14.85 -5.00 -22.37
CA LYS A 388 -15.47 -6.21 -22.93
C LYS A 388 -14.58 -7.41 -22.64
N ASN A 389 -15.10 -8.38 -21.88
CA ASN A 389 -14.32 -9.48 -21.32
C ASN A 389 -14.95 -10.84 -21.67
N ARG A 390 -14.44 -11.47 -22.72
CA ARG A 390 -14.86 -12.77 -23.22
C ARG A 390 -13.76 -13.82 -23.04
N ALA A 391 -14.08 -15.08 -23.17
CA ALA A 391 -13.11 -16.18 -23.02
C ALA A 391 -11.94 -16.11 -24.00
N GLN A 392 -12.19 -15.64 -25.25
CA GLN A 392 -11.15 -15.54 -26.28
C GLN A 392 -10.71 -14.12 -26.59
N SER A 393 -11.39 -13.10 -26.08
CA SER A 393 -11.01 -11.70 -26.35
C SER A 393 -11.34 -10.79 -25.18
N PHE A 394 -10.42 -9.89 -24.91
CA PHE A 394 -10.59 -8.84 -23.94
C PHE A 394 -10.24 -7.50 -24.57
N VAL A 395 -11.08 -6.49 -24.37
CA VAL A 395 -10.79 -5.11 -24.73
C VAL A 395 -11.16 -4.23 -23.54
N SER A 396 -10.23 -3.43 -23.10
CA SER A 396 -10.46 -2.39 -22.10
C SER A 396 -9.86 -1.08 -22.58
N SER A 397 -10.66 -0.02 -22.60
CA SER A 397 -10.19 1.32 -22.93
C SER A 397 -10.63 2.29 -21.85
N THR A 398 -9.71 3.09 -21.35
CA THR A 398 -9.96 4.12 -20.34
C THR A 398 -9.39 5.44 -20.82
N LEU A 399 -10.21 6.48 -20.82
CA LEU A 399 -9.85 7.86 -21.12
C LEU A 399 -10.03 8.68 -19.86
N VAL A 400 -9.01 9.48 -19.51
CA VAL A 400 -9.03 10.37 -18.33
C VAL A 400 -8.64 11.77 -18.76
N LEU A 401 -9.56 12.71 -18.62
CA LEU A 401 -9.31 14.15 -18.74
C LEU A 401 -9.23 14.73 -17.32
N SER A 402 -8.13 15.39 -17.01
CA SER A 402 -7.93 16.04 -15.71
C SER A 402 -7.41 17.45 -15.85
N GLY A 403 -7.92 18.34 -15.00
CA GLY A 403 -7.48 19.72 -14.87
C GLY A 403 -7.16 20.07 -13.42
N GLU A 404 -6.10 20.81 -13.22
CA GLU A 404 -5.69 21.31 -11.91
C GLU A 404 -5.32 22.80 -12.03
N TRP A 405 -5.80 23.60 -11.08
CA TRP A 405 -5.47 25.01 -10.90
C TRP A 405 -5.03 25.21 -9.46
N ASN A 406 -3.81 25.68 -9.29
CA ASN A 406 -3.20 25.89 -7.99
C ASN A 406 -2.71 27.35 -7.91
N GLU A 407 -3.20 28.09 -6.92
CA GLU A 407 -2.79 29.45 -6.63
C GLU A 407 -2.27 29.48 -5.19
N GLY A 408 -1.03 29.93 -5.03
CA GLY A 408 -0.39 30.06 -3.72
C GLY A 408 0.12 31.49 -3.51
N ARG A 409 -0.04 32.00 -2.30
CA ARG A 409 0.59 33.24 -1.84
C ARG A 409 1.25 32.97 -0.50
N GLY A 410 2.45 33.51 -0.30
CA GLY A 410 3.19 33.35 0.94
C GLY A 410 3.98 34.57 1.28
N GLU A 411 4.07 34.83 2.57
CA GLU A 411 4.91 35.85 3.18
C GLU A 411 5.98 35.12 3.99
N LEU A 412 7.19 35.57 3.91
CA LEU A 412 8.28 34.99 4.68
C LEU A 412 9.28 36.09 5.10
N SER A 413 9.76 35.95 6.31
CA SER A 413 10.87 36.70 6.87
C SER A 413 12.02 35.72 7.15
N SER A 414 13.23 36.05 6.72
CA SER A 414 14.35 35.13 6.83
C SER A 414 15.63 35.78 7.29
N VAL A 415 16.38 35.02 8.11
CA VAL A 415 17.69 35.40 8.66
C VAL A 415 18.66 34.26 8.45
N SER A 416 19.83 34.54 7.87
CA SER A 416 20.91 33.54 7.74
C SER A 416 22.04 33.83 8.71
N ARG A 417 22.66 32.76 9.24
CA ARG A 417 23.79 32.84 10.18
C ARG A 417 24.79 31.74 9.88
N ARG A 418 26.07 32.11 9.81
CA ARG A 418 27.16 31.12 9.69
C ARG A 418 27.71 30.77 11.09
N LEU A 419 27.87 29.47 11.37
CA LEU A 419 28.35 28.95 12.64
C LEU A 419 29.66 28.15 12.44
N PRO A 420 30.73 28.32 13.29
CA PRO A 420 30.76 29.19 14.47
C PRO A 420 30.77 30.66 14.10
N GLN A 421 30.25 31.51 14.97
CA GLN A 421 30.01 32.94 14.75
C GLN A 421 31.29 33.77 14.46
N ALA A 422 32.46 33.26 14.87
CA ALA A 422 33.76 33.89 14.56
C ALA A 422 34.13 33.86 13.07
N ALA A 423 33.45 33.04 12.23
CA ALA A 423 33.75 32.84 10.82
C ALA A 423 32.78 33.56 9.88
N GLY A 424 31.76 34.26 10.36
CA GLY A 424 30.79 34.95 9.51
C GLY A 424 29.74 35.75 10.29
N GLY A 425 29.22 36.81 9.64
CA GLY A 425 28.15 37.66 10.17
C GLY A 425 26.77 37.01 10.10
N THR A 426 25.82 37.70 10.69
CA THR A 426 24.40 37.46 10.50
C THR A 426 23.95 38.30 9.32
N ALA A 427 23.34 37.70 8.32
CA ALA A 427 22.71 38.40 7.21
C ALA A 427 21.21 38.39 7.41
N GLU A 428 20.60 39.55 7.52
CA GLU A 428 19.16 39.70 7.50
C GLU A 428 18.69 39.76 6.04
N ILE A 429 17.92 38.81 5.61
CA ILE A 429 17.49 38.66 4.23
C ILE A 429 16.20 39.48 3.97
N GLY A 430 15.50 39.86 5.05
CA GLY A 430 14.29 40.71 5.00
C GLY A 430 13.00 39.95 4.63
N GLU A 431 11.96 40.74 4.41
CA GLU A 431 10.63 40.25 4.07
C GLU A 431 10.50 40.01 2.55
N ARG A 432 9.83 38.90 2.22
CA ARG A 432 9.52 38.52 0.84
C ARG A 432 8.09 38.08 0.69
N LEU A 433 7.46 38.51 -0.38
CA LEU A 433 6.16 38.03 -0.82
C LEU A 433 6.38 37.08 -2.01
N GLN A 434 5.67 35.97 -2.02
CA GLN A 434 5.71 34.99 -3.09
C GLN A 434 4.30 34.77 -3.63
N ALA A 435 4.15 34.68 -4.94
CA ALA A 435 2.91 34.26 -5.60
C ALA A 435 3.22 33.16 -6.62
N LEU A 436 2.56 32.02 -6.49
CA LEU A 436 2.64 30.89 -7.41
C LEU A 436 1.31 30.70 -8.14
N HIS A 437 1.38 30.66 -9.45
CA HIS A 437 0.27 30.25 -10.31
C HIS A 437 0.68 29.00 -11.09
N HIS A 438 -0.08 27.93 -10.94
CA HIS A 438 0.18 26.66 -11.65
C HIS A 438 -1.14 26.11 -12.18
N ARG A 439 -1.16 25.81 -13.47
CA ARG A 439 -2.31 25.17 -14.12
C ARG A 439 -1.81 23.92 -14.85
N THR A 440 -2.59 22.85 -14.82
CA THR A 440 -2.27 21.65 -15.61
C THR A 440 -3.55 21.13 -16.25
N LEU A 441 -3.49 20.90 -17.55
CA LEU A 441 -4.48 20.12 -18.28
C LEU A 441 -3.82 18.84 -18.76
N ARG A 442 -4.47 17.69 -18.55
CA ARG A 442 -3.93 16.39 -18.93
C ARG A 442 -5.00 15.50 -19.52
N LEU A 443 -4.67 14.87 -20.65
CA LEU A 443 -5.46 13.82 -21.30
C LEU A 443 -4.65 12.53 -21.28
N ASN A 444 -5.17 11.51 -20.61
CA ASN A 444 -4.56 10.17 -20.57
C ASN A 444 -5.48 9.16 -21.23
N SER A 445 -4.93 8.24 -21.99
CA SER A 445 -5.65 7.07 -22.48
C SER A 445 -4.89 5.79 -22.20
N ARG A 446 -5.61 4.73 -21.86
CA ARG A 446 -5.05 3.39 -21.73
C ARG A 446 -5.98 2.41 -22.42
N THR A 447 -5.44 1.68 -23.38
CA THR A 447 -6.16 0.63 -24.09
C THR A 447 -5.40 -0.68 -23.94
N ARG A 448 -6.11 -1.76 -23.66
CA ARG A 448 -5.58 -3.12 -23.60
C ARG A 448 -6.47 -4.01 -24.45
N TRP A 449 -5.84 -4.73 -25.36
CA TRP A 449 -6.52 -5.68 -26.22
C TRP A 449 -5.80 -7.02 -26.16
N VAL A 450 -6.53 -8.05 -25.77
CA VAL A 450 -6.06 -9.44 -25.72
C VAL A 450 -6.91 -10.24 -26.68
N HIS A 451 -6.26 -11.00 -27.54
CA HIS A 451 -6.93 -11.96 -28.42
C HIS A 451 -6.24 -13.32 -28.30
N ARG A 452 -7.07 -14.36 -28.14
CA ARG A 452 -6.64 -15.75 -28.09
C ARG A 452 -7.21 -16.49 -29.30
N GLY A 453 -6.31 -16.93 -30.19
CA GLY A 453 -6.67 -17.76 -31.36
C GLY A 453 -6.73 -19.25 -31.03
N ALA A 454 -7.01 -20.05 -32.04
CA ALA A 454 -6.95 -21.50 -31.94
C ALA A 454 -5.51 -22.00 -31.72
N GLY A 455 -5.33 -23.15 -31.02
CA GLY A 455 -4.01 -23.75 -30.78
C GLY A 455 -3.12 -22.95 -29.79
N GLY A 456 -3.67 -22.08 -28.95
CA GLY A 456 -2.91 -21.35 -27.93
C GLY A 456 -2.07 -20.18 -28.46
N THR A 457 -2.27 -19.81 -29.73
CA THR A 457 -1.70 -18.58 -30.30
C THR A 457 -2.55 -17.37 -29.93
N GLY A 458 -1.95 -16.17 -29.92
CA GLY A 458 -2.69 -14.95 -29.66
C GLY A 458 -1.77 -13.76 -29.53
N PHE A 459 -2.33 -12.63 -29.13
CA PHE A 459 -1.53 -11.45 -28.81
C PHE A 459 -2.17 -10.67 -27.65
N GLU A 460 -1.34 -9.92 -26.97
CA GLU A 460 -1.74 -8.88 -26.04
C GLU A 460 -1.11 -7.57 -26.50
N TRP A 461 -1.93 -6.59 -26.79
CA TRP A 461 -1.49 -5.23 -27.06
C TRP A 461 -1.97 -4.30 -25.95
N SER A 462 -1.06 -3.49 -25.44
CA SER A 462 -1.37 -2.43 -24.48
C SER A 462 -0.78 -1.12 -24.95
N SER A 463 -1.57 -0.06 -24.89
CA SER A 463 -1.18 1.30 -25.25
C SER A 463 -1.56 2.23 -24.14
N THR A 464 -0.61 3.08 -23.72
CA THR A 464 -0.84 4.16 -22.76
C THR A 464 -0.33 5.45 -23.38
N ASN A 465 -1.20 6.46 -23.47
CA ASN A 465 -0.84 7.78 -24.01
C ASN A 465 -1.17 8.84 -22.98
N SER A 466 -0.35 9.86 -22.91
CA SER A 466 -0.51 11.02 -22.03
C SER A 466 -0.14 12.29 -22.79
N LEU A 467 -1.05 13.24 -22.81
CA LEU A 467 -0.81 14.60 -23.28
C LEU A 467 -1.02 15.55 -22.10
N SER A 468 -0.07 16.41 -21.82
CA SER A 468 -0.19 17.39 -20.74
C SER A 468 0.36 18.75 -21.15
N SER A 469 -0.27 19.81 -20.64
CA SER A 469 0.20 21.20 -20.74
C SER A 469 0.12 21.82 -19.35
N SER A 470 1.20 22.53 -18.95
CA SER A 470 1.35 23.04 -17.58
C SER A 470 2.06 24.40 -17.56
N PRO A 471 1.32 25.50 -17.84
CA PRO A 471 1.84 26.85 -17.60
C PRO A 471 1.95 27.14 -16.10
N GLN A 472 3.06 27.79 -15.70
CA GLN A 472 3.40 28.10 -14.31
C GLN A 472 4.05 29.49 -14.24
N ALA A 473 3.82 30.21 -13.15
CA ALA A 473 4.52 31.43 -12.84
C ALA A 473 4.80 31.53 -11.33
N LEU A 474 6.02 31.94 -10.99
CA LEU A 474 6.44 32.29 -9.64
C LEU A 474 6.93 33.72 -9.63
N VAL A 475 6.33 34.54 -8.79
CA VAL A 475 6.65 35.96 -8.61
C VAL A 475 7.17 36.14 -7.18
N LEU A 476 8.28 36.85 -7.05
CA LEU A 476 8.86 37.28 -5.77
C LEU A 476 8.85 38.82 -5.74
N GLU A 477 8.41 39.36 -4.62
CA GLU A 477 8.38 40.78 -4.32
C GLU A 477 9.02 41.04 -2.94
N GLY A 478 9.45 42.27 -2.68
CA GLY A 478 10.12 42.66 -1.43
C GLY A 478 11.61 42.92 -1.62
N SER A 479 12.47 42.32 -0.80
CA SER A 479 13.92 42.58 -0.80
C SER A 479 14.63 42.24 -2.14
N LYS A 480 14.09 41.25 -2.90
CA LYS A 480 14.53 40.88 -4.25
C LYS A 480 13.31 40.73 -5.15
N LEU A 481 13.31 41.45 -6.27
CA LEU A 481 12.28 41.29 -7.31
C LEU A 481 12.71 40.22 -8.30
N ALA A 482 11.94 39.16 -8.44
CA ALA A 482 12.20 38.09 -9.40
C ALA A 482 10.91 37.53 -9.97
N ARG A 483 10.94 37.07 -11.21
CA ARG A 483 9.82 36.46 -11.88
C ARG A 483 10.28 35.28 -12.76
N GLN A 484 9.68 34.14 -12.58
CA GLN A 484 9.86 32.97 -13.43
C GLN A 484 8.52 32.61 -14.08
N ASP A 485 8.46 32.72 -15.39
CA ASP A 485 7.37 32.16 -16.19
C ASP A 485 7.87 30.91 -16.90
N LEU A 486 7.03 29.86 -16.93
CA LEU A 486 7.38 28.57 -17.48
C LEU A 486 6.15 27.89 -18.09
N SER A 487 6.30 27.34 -19.29
CA SER A 487 5.27 26.51 -19.92
C SER A 487 5.87 25.16 -20.33
N LEU A 488 5.34 24.10 -19.77
CA LEU A 488 5.77 22.74 -20.05
C LEU A 488 4.65 21.98 -20.76
N SER A 489 4.94 21.41 -21.94
CA SER A 489 4.04 20.49 -22.61
C SER A 489 4.72 19.16 -22.87
N THR A 490 4.03 18.07 -22.65
CA THR A 490 4.57 16.72 -22.82
C THR A 490 3.54 15.81 -23.49
N TYR A 491 3.97 15.15 -24.55
CA TYR A 491 3.30 13.98 -25.11
C TYR A 491 4.12 12.73 -24.79
N ALA A 492 3.50 11.70 -24.24
CA ALA A 492 4.13 10.40 -23.97
C ALA A 492 3.23 9.27 -24.47
N SER A 493 3.81 8.32 -25.17
CA SER A 493 3.14 7.13 -25.69
C SER A 493 3.97 5.90 -25.34
N SER A 494 3.34 4.88 -24.79
CA SER A 494 3.97 3.59 -24.47
C SER A 494 3.09 2.47 -25.00
N ASN A 495 3.63 1.70 -25.94
CA ASN A 495 2.93 0.61 -26.62
C ASN A 495 3.69 -0.69 -26.41
N THR A 496 3.02 -1.72 -25.95
CA THR A 496 3.57 -3.06 -25.79
C THR A 496 2.74 -4.05 -26.57
N LEU A 497 3.38 -4.83 -27.42
CA LEU A 497 2.80 -5.97 -28.11
C LEU A 497 3.51 -7.23 -27.62
N GLU A 498 2.77 -8.16 -27.08
CA GLU A 498 3.27 -9.49 -26.74
C GLU A 498 2.58 -10.53 -27.64
N LEU A 499 3.37 -11.29 -28.38
CA LEU A 499 2.89 -12.41 -29.17
C LEU A 499 2.85 -13.65 -28.28
N LEU A 500 1.65 -14.18 -28.08
CA LEU A 500 1.41 -15.39 -27.32
C LEU A 500 1.49 -16.57 -28.29
N ARG A 501 2.60 -17.28 -28.29
CA ARG A 501 2.75 -18.54 -29.00
C ARG A 501 3.28 -19.60 -28.05
N LYS A 502 2.44 -20.58 -27.76
CA LYS A 502 2.83 -21.71 -26.96
C LYS A 502 3.61 -22.69 -27.85
N VAL A 503 4.93 -22.66 -27.76
CA VAL A 503 5.77 -23.75 -28.31
C VAL A 503 5.75 -24.83 -27.22
N GLU A 504 4.90 -25.84 -27.38
CA GLU A 504 4.70 -26.86 -26.36
C GLU A 504 5.85 -27.88 -26.28
N THR A 505 6.86 -27.59 -25.47
CA THR A 505 7.31 -28.61 -24.53
C THR A 505 6.49 -28.39 -23.24
N GLN A 506 6.02 -29.42 -22.58
CA GLN A 506 5.09 -29.34 -21.43
C GLN A 506 5.49 -28.39 -20.29
N ARG A 507 6.68 -27.81 -20.30
CA ARG A 507 7.28 -27.00 -19.23
C ARG A 507 7.68 -25.60 -19.65
N TRP A 508 7.90 -25.33 -20.93
CA TRP A 508 8.43 -24.08 -21.43
C TRP A 508 7.48 -23.41 -22.41
N THR A 509 7.34 -22.09 -22.29
CA THR A 509 6.62 -21.25 -23.22
C THR A 509 7.54 -20.14 -23.69
N LEU A 510 7.69 -19.99 -25.00
CA LEU A 510 8.41 -18.88 -25.61
C LEU A 510 7.41 -17.90 -26.18
N SER A 511 7.53 -16.63 -25.86
CA SER A 511 6.80 -15.53 -26.47
C SER A 511 7.75 -14.41 -26.88
N ALA A 512 7.33 -13.57 -27.80
CA ALA A 512 8.07 -12.39 -28.23
C ALA A 512 7.35 -11.14 -27.76
N THR A 513 8.10 -10.13 -27.37
CA THR A 513 7.56 -8.82 -27.00
C THR A 513 8.23 -7.73 -27.82
N ALA A 514 7.40 -6.76 -28.24
CA ALA A 514 7.84 -5.50 -28.79
C ALA A 514 7.30 -4.37 -27.93
N HIS A 515 8.17 -3.44 -27.53
CA HIS A 515 7.80 -2.30 -26.71
C HIS A 515 8.30 -1.03 -27.38
N LEU A 516 7.39 -0.09 -27.66
CA LEU A 516 7.69 1.19 -28.26
C LEU A 516 7.26 2.31 -27.30
N ASP A 517 8.23 3.05 -26.81
CA ASP A 517 8.03 4.29 -26.08
C ASP A 517 8.38 5.49 -26.97
N ALA A 518 7.59 6.53 -26.89
CA ALA A 518 7.89 7.82 -27.48
C ALA A 518 7.51 8.91 -26.50
N ARG A 519 8.41 9.87 -26.30
CA ARG A 519 8.16 11.04 -25.47
C ARG A 519 8.65 12.29 -26.20
N TYR A 520 7.77 13.28 -26.29
CA TYR A 520 8.10 14.60 -26.79
C TYR A 520 7.77 15.62 -25.71
N THR A 521 8.76 16.41 -25.33
CA THR A 521 8.64 17.43 -24.27
C THR A 521 9.10 18.77 -24.82
N THR A 522 8.29 19.78 -24.64
CA THR A 522 8.67 21.17 -24.91
C THR A 522 8.60 21.99 -23.64
N LEU A 523 9.60 22.84 -23.44
CA LEU A 523 9.66 23.78 -22.35
C LEU A 523 9.99 25.16 -22.89
N SER A 524 9.19 26.17 -22.53
CA SER A 524 9.51 27.58 -22.70
C SER A 524 9.67 28.18 -21.31
N SER A 525 10.76 28.88 -21.07
CA SER A 525 11.11 29.46 -19.77
C SER A 525 11.57 30.91 -19.94
N SER A 526 11.14 31.80 -19.05
CA SER A 526 11.59 33.18 -18.96
C SER A 526 11.85 33.54 -17.50
N LEU A 527 13.09 33.90 -17.16
CA LEU A 527 13.52 34.31 -15.82
C LEU A 527 14.01 35.76 -15.81
N THR A 528 13.45 36.55 -14.92
CA THR A 528 13.97 37.87 -14.50
C THR A 528 14.43 37.73 -13.05
N HIS A 529 15.73 37.90 -12.78
CA HIS A 529 16.31 37.73 -11.44
C HIS A 529 17.54 38.64 -11.28
N PRO A 530 17.71 39.37 -10.18
CA PRO A 530 18.80 40.32 -10.00
C PRO A 530 20.18 39.63 -10.01
N ASP A 531 20.33 38.47 -9.44
CA ASP A 531 21.59 37.71 -9.36
C ASP A 531 21.86 36.88 -10.64
N VAL A 532 20.97 36.93 -11.64
CA VAL A 532 21.11 36.29 -12.94
C VAL A 532 20.92 37.36 -14.06
N PRO A 533 21.89 38.25 -14.25
CA PRO A 533 21.75 39.44 -15.11
C PRO A 533 21.45 39.14 -16.59
N ARG A 534 21.81 37.97 -17.04
CA ARG A 534 21.44 37.39 -18.34
C ARG A 534 20.38 36.32 -18.18
N GLY A 535 19.54 36.46 -17.13
CA GLY A 535 18.35 35.68 -16.87
C GLY A 535 17.58 35.58 -18.16
N GLY A 536 17.36 34.45 -18.64
CA GLY A 536 17.03 34.47 -20.00
C GLY A 536 15.77 33.76 -20.34
N ARG A 537 15.42 33.95 -21.57
CA ARG A 537 14.45 33.14 -22.26
C ARG A 537 15.16 31.86 -22.72
N SER A 538 14.56 30.71 -22.55
CA SER A 538 15.07 29.42 -23.03
C SER A 538 13.94 28.58 -23.58
N GLU A 539 14.19 27.92 -24.66
CA GLU A 539 13.29 26.99 -25.30
C GLU A 539 14.03 25.66 -25.42
N LEU A 540 13.38 24.59 -24.94
CA LEU A 540 13.87 23.22 -25.03
C LEU A 540 12.84 22.35 -25.73
N SER A 541 13.30 21.56 -26.68
CA SER A 541 12.54 20.52 -27.35
C SER A 541 13.30 19.20 -27.23
N HIS A 542 12.68 18.22 -26.66
CA HIS A 542 13.29 16.91 -26.38
C HIS A 542 12.39 15.78 -26.88
N LEU A 543 12.88 15.04 -27.85
CA LEU A 543 12.26 13.82 -28.34
C LEU A 543 13.08 12.62 -27.88
N HIS A 544 12.46 11.70 -27.20
CA HIS A 544 13.03 10.41 -26.86
C HIS A 544 12.13 9.30 -27.37
N THR A 545 12.69 8.39 -28.16
CA THR A 545 12.00 7.17 -28.62
C THR A 545 12.81 5.94 -28.25
N ARG A 546 12.14 4.87 -27.88
CA ARG A 546 12.77 3.61 -27.51
C ARG A 546 11.97 2.45 -28.10
N LEU A 547 12.62 1.65 -28.92
CA LEU A 547 12.10 0.39 -29.41
C LEU A 547 12.84 -0.76 -28.72
N ALA A 548 12.12 -1.58 -27.96
CA ALA A 548 12.69 -2.76 -27.32
C ALA A 548 12.02 -4.02 -27.87
N LEU A 549 12.83 -4.93 -28.36
CA LEU A 549 12.40 -6.22 -28.91
C LEU A 549 13.08 -7.34 -28.13
N GLY A 550 12.36 -8.39 -27.79
CA GLY A 550 13.00 -9.51 -27.11
C GLY A 550 12.08 -10.69 -26.82
N PRO A 551 12.71 -11.86 -26.58
CA PRO A 551 11.99 -13.05 -26.15
C PRO A 551 11.60 -12.97 -24.67
N ILE A 552 10.52 -13.66 -24.34
CA ILE A 552 10.14 -14.00 -22.97
C ILE A 552 10.11 -15.52 -22.89
N LEU A 553 11.01 -16.08 -22.12
CA LEU A 553 11.03 -17.51 -21.82
C LEU A 553 10.33 -17.73 -20.48
N ARG A 554 9.25 -18.50 -20.46
CA ARG A 554 8.53 -18.87 -19.23
C ARG A 554 8.69 -20.34 -18.95
N TYR A 555 8.98 -20.67 -17.72
CA TYR A 555 9.02 -22.03 -17.19
C TYR A 555 7.87 -22.23 -16.20
N SER A 556 7.14 -23.34 -16.34
CA SER A 556 6.09 -23.72 -15.38
C SER A 556 6.10 -25.23 -15.20
N HIS A 557 6.41 -25.69 -14.00
CA HIS A 557 6.35 -27.10 -13.62
C HIS A 557 5.93 -27.25 -12.17
N GLY A 558 4.79 -27.90 -11.95
CA GLY A 558 4.22 -28.07 -10.62
C GLY A 558 4.00 -26.72 -9.94
N THR A 559 4.67 -26.51 -8.83
CA THR A 559 4.57 -25.29 -8.01
C THR A 559 5.62 -24.23 -8.34
N LEU A 560 6.55 -24.52 -9.27
CA LEU A 560 7.62 -23.63 -9.68
C LEU A 560 7.29 -22.93 -10.99
N GLN A 561 7.38 -21.62 -11.00
CA GLN A 561 7.17 -20.78 -12.16
C GLN A 561 8.30 -19.76 -12.26
N GLY A 562 8.80 -19.56 -13.47
CA GLY A 562 9.86 -18.60 -13.74
C GLY A 562 9.63 -17.87 -15.06
N SER A 563 10.14 -16.66 -15.17
CA SER A 563 10.20 -15.96 -16.47
C SER A 563 11.50 -15.19 -16.62
N LEU A 564 12.14 -15.36 -17.77
CA LEU A 564 13.31 -14.62 -18.21
C LEU A 564 12.92 -13.77 -19.41
N ARG A 565 13.16 -12.47 -19.33
CA ARG A 565 12.96 -11.50 -20.42
C ARG A 565 14.31 -10.96 -20.84
N LEU A 566 14.56 -10.89 -22.15
CA LEU A 566 15.81 -10.41 -22.72
C LEU A 566 15.54 -9.36 -23.81
N PRO A 567 14.95 -8.19 -23.46
CA PRO A 567 14.70 -7.15 -24.44
C PRO A 567 15.99 -6.44 -24.84
N LEU A 568 16.21 -6.33 -26.14
CA LEU A 568 17.22 -5.47 -26.75
C LEU A 568 16.54 -4.15 -27.10
N ALA A 569 16.95 -3.07 -26.47
CA ALA A 569 16.35 -1.75 -26.56
C ALA A 569 17.22 -0.80 -27.37
N LEU A 570 16.67 -0.25 -28.45
CA LEU A 570 17.26 0.80 -29.25
C LEU A 570 16.61 2.12 -28.84
N GLY A 571 17.39 3.01 -28.23
CA GLY A 571 16.98 4.36 -27.83
C GLY A 571 17.51 5.40 -28.79
N TYR A 572 16.64 6.30 -29.23
CA TYR A 572 17.00 7.48 -30.00
C TYR A 572 16.54 8.73 -29.27
N THR A 573 17.46 9.67 -29.08
CA THR A 573 17.20 10.95 -28.43
C THR A 573 17.59 12.09 -29.33
N LEU A 574 16.70 13.07 -29.46
CA LEU A 574 16.94 14.34 -30.13
C LEU A 574 16.68 15.48 -29.14
N LEU A 575 17.66 16.31 -28.96
CA LEU A 575 17.61 17.52 -28.12
C LEU A 575 17.87 18.74 -28.99
N ASP A 576 16.96 19.70 -28.92
CA ASP A 576 17.14 21.06 -29.40
C ASP A 576 16.94 22.00 -28.22
N ASN A 577 17.99 22.71 -27.85
CA ASN A 577 18.02 23.62 -26.73
C ASN A 577 18.60 24.96 -27.15
N THR A 578 17.75 25.95 -27.20
CA THR A 578 18.09 27.33 -27.64
C THR A 578 18.13 28.23 -26.41
N PRO A 579 19.31 28.49 -25.84
CA PRO A 579 19.45 29.49 -24.78
C PRO A 579 19.46 30.89 -25.39
N VAL A 580 19.03 31.88 -24.63
CA VAL A 580 18.88 33.29 -25.06
C VAL A 580 20.21 33.99 -25.37
N ALA A 581 21.34 33.47 -24.92
CA ALA A 581 22.67 34.08 -25.11
C ALA A 581 23.65 33.09 -25.74
N GLY A 582 23.47 32.77 -27.00
CA GLY A 582 24.61 32.48 -27.88
C GLY A 582 25.10 31.01 -28.00
N GLU A 583 24.72 30.06 -27.20
CA GLU A 583 25.17 28.69 -27.37
C GLU A 583 23.97 27.75 -27.58
N ARG A 584 23.61 27.51 -28.83
CA ARG A 584 22.68 26.46 -29.20
C ARG A 584 23.34 25.10 -28.90
N SER A 585 22.70 24.27 -28.07
CA SER A 585 23.17 22.93 -27.81
C SER A 585 22.20 21.91 -28.37
N ASP A 586 22.42 21.55 -29.64
CA ASP A 586 21.70 20.48 -30.29
C ASP A 586 22.48 19.17 -30.04
N ALA A 587 21.79 18.11 -29.71
CA ALA A 587 22.40 16.82 -29.54
C ALA A 587 21.48 15.71 -30.04
N GLN A 588 22.07 14.73 -30.70
CA GLN A 588 21.37 13.52 -31.10
C GLN A 588 22.17 12.30 -30.66
N ARG A 589 21.47 11.27 -30.24
CA ARG A 589 22.10 10.05 -29.71
C ARG A 589 21.30 8.82 -30.06
N LEU A 590 22.01 7.81 -30.57
CA LEU A 590 21.45 6.47 -30.77
C LEU A 590 22.20 5.48 -29.88
N LYS A 591 21.48 4.67 -29.12
CA LYS A 591 22.06 3.71 -28.17
C LYS A 591 21.30 2.40 -28.18
N LEU A 592 22.07 1.34 -27.98
CA LEU A 592 21.56 -0.03 -27.88
C LEU A 592 21.87 -0.58 -26.48
N HIS A 593 20.84 -1.10 -25.80
CA HIS A 593 20.95 -1.64 -24.44
C HIS A 593 20.25 -3.00 -24.33
N LEU A 594 20.90 -3.97 -23.71
CA LEU A 594 20.25 -5.21 -23.27
C LEU A 594 19.74 -4.99 -21.83
N GLN A 595 18.43 -5.27 -21.57
CA GLN A 595 17.80 -5.01 -20.28
C GLN A 595 17.14 -6.29 -19.73
N PRO A 596 17.94 -7.28 -19.28
CA PRO A 596 17.43 -8.55 -18.79
C PRO A 596 16.61 -8.39 -17.51
N SER A 597 15.58 -9.21 -17.38
CA SER A 597 14.85 -9.37 -16.12
C SER A 597 14.44 -10.82 -15.91
N LEU A 598 14.63 -11.28 -14.67
CA LEU A 598 14.30 -12.61 -14.18
C LEU A 598 13.25 -12.47 -13.09
N SER A 599 12.21 -13.29 -13.13
CA SER A 599 11.28 -13.47 -12.02
C SER A 599 11.03 -14.94 -11.75
N LEU A 600 10.96 -15.29 -10.46
CA LEU A 600 10.72 -16.62 -9.95
C LEU A 600 9.59 -16.58 -8.94
N SER A 601 8.68 -17.52 -9.02
CA SER A 601 7.64 -17.79 -8.01
C SER A 601 7.60 -19.28 -7.74
N TRP A 602 7.82 -19.64 -6.49
CA TRP A 602 7.88 -21.05 -6.09
C TRP A 602 7.01 -21.27 -4.85
N ARG A 603 5.97 -22.08 -4.98
CA ARG A 603 5.21 -22.56 -3.84
C ARG A 603 5.91 -23.82 -3.31
N LEU A 604 6.68 -23.64 -2.24
CA LEU A 604 7.46 -24.69 -1.58
C LEU A 604 6.58 -25.73 -0.91
N SER A 605 5.46 -25.27 -0.31
CA SER A 605 4.40 -26.08 0.29
C SER A 605 3.09 -25.29 0.28
N ASP A 606 2.03 -25.83 0.85
CA ASP A 606 0.75 -25.11 1.02
C ASP A 606 0.88 -23.89 1.93
N SER A 607 1.87 -23.89 2.82
CA SER A 607 2.14 -22.81 3.76
C SER A 607 3.28 -21.87 3.34
N TYR A 608 4.24 -22.30 2.54
CA TYR A 608 5.41 -21.50 2.19
C TYR A 608 5.46 -21.18 0.70
N SER A 609 5.74 -19.92 0.38
CA SER A 609 5.99 -19.46 -0.98
C SER A 609 7.21 -18.53 -1.05
N LEU A 610 8.05 -18.72 -2.07
CA LEU A 610 9.21 -17.90 -2.39
C LEU A 610 8.95 -17.13 -3.69
N GLN A 611 9.18 -15.84 -3.67
CA GLN A 611 9.21 -14.98 -4.85
C GLN A 611 10.59 -14.35 -4.92
N ALA A 612 11.20 -14.32 -6.10
CA ALA A 612 12.48 -13.67 -6.32
C ALA A 612 12.50 -12.97 -7.68
N GLY A 613 13.22 -11.88 -7.76
CA GLY A 613 13.37 -11.11 -8.98
C GLY A 613 14.76 -10.52 -9.09
N ALA A 614 15.27 -10.38 -10.33
CA ALA A 614 16.47 -9.65 -10.63
C ALA A 614 16.27 -8.90 -11.95
N SER A 615 16.80 -7.69 -12.04
CA SER A 615 16.71 -6.90 -13.26
C SER A 615 17.92 -5.99 -13.43
N TYR A 616 18.24 -5.73 -14.69
CA TYR A 616 19.16 -4.69 -15.09
C TYR A 616 18.45 -3.75 -16.06
N SER A 617 18.60 -2.44 -15.85
CA SER A 617 17.98 -1.41 -16.66
C SER A 617 18.96 -0.31 -16.99
N ALA A 618 18.83 0.26 -18.17
CA ALA A 618 19.48 1.49 -18.59
C ALA A 618 18.41 2.56 -18.82
N SER A 619 18.65 3.75 -18.33
CA SER A 619 17.79 4.91 -18.51
C SER A 619 18.61 6.09 -19.01
N GLU A 620 18.04 6.87 -19.90
CA GLU A 620 18.66 8.08 -20.41
C GLU A 620 18.46 9.27 -19.48
N THR A 621 19.22 10.33 -19.74
CA THR A 621 19.15 11.61 -19.02
C THR A 621 17.72 12.15 -19.04
N PRO A 622 17.09 12.39 -17.90
CA PRO A 622 15.80 13.08 -17.85
C PRO A 622 15.91 14.49 -18.46
N TRP A 623 14.95 14.89 -19.26
CA TRP A 623 14.94 16.18 -19.98
C TRP A 623 15.18 17.39 -19.04
N ARG A 624 14.73 17.31 -17.77
CA ARG A 624 14.94 18.36 -16.76
C ARG A 624 16.42 18.65 -16.51
N GLN A 625 17.27 17.63 -16.59
CA GLN A 625 18.70 17.72 -16.36
C GLN A 625 19.47 18.27 -17.57
N LEU A 626 18.81 18.35 -18.72
CA LEU A 626 19.35 18.89 -19.96
C LEU A 626 19.18 20.42 -20.10
N LEU A 627 18.49 21.03 -19.14
CA LEU A 627 18.23 22.47 -19.13
C LEU A 627 19.54 23.26 -19.01
N THR A 628 19.82 24.12 -19.96
CA THR A 628 21.00 25.02 -19.98
C THR A 628 20.72 26.36 -19.32
N ALA A 629 19.47 26.85 -19.37
CA ALA A 629 19.07 28.05 -18.69
C ALA A 629 18.87 27.84 -17.19
N THR A 630 19.06 28.90 -16.43
CA THR A 630 18.72 28.89 -15.00
C THR A 630 17.21 28.98 -14.84
N ILE A 631 16.66 28.12 -14.00
CA ILE A 631 15.26 28.13 -13.58
C ILE A 631 15.20 28.39 -12.09
N MET A 632 14.45 29.38 -11.67
CA MET A 632 14.09 29.63 -10.28
C MET A 632 12.95 28.69 -9.89
N GLN A 633 13.29 27.56 -9.26
CA GLN A 633 12.30 26.58 -8.79
C GLN A 633 11.52 27.11 -7.58
N SER A 634 12.21 27.79 -6.69
CA SER A 634 11.64 28.52 -5.56
C SER A 634 12.55 29.72 -5.23
N TYR A 635 12.18 30.55 -4.31
CA TYR A 635 13.07 31.66 -3.92
C TYR A 635 14.42 31.19 -3.37
N ARG A 636 14.48 29.96 -2.84
CA ARG A 636 15.71 29.33 -2.30
C ARG A 636 16.50 28.53 -3.34
N SER A 637 15.89 28.15 -4.46
CA SER A 637 16.47 27.15 -5.35
C SER A 637 16.49 27.62 -6.79
N LEU A 638 17.68 27.79 -7.28
CA LEU A 638 17.99 27.97 -8.70
C LEU A 638 18.51 26.64 -9.25
N ALA A 639 18.05 26.22 -10.40
CA ALA A 639 18.54 25.03 -11.09
C ALA A 639 19.14 25.40 -12.45
N ARG A 640 20.40 25.01 -12.68
CA ARG A 640 21.12 25.17 -13.94
C ARG A 640 21.91 23.90 -14.21
N TYR A 641 21.24 22.88 -14.66
CA TYR A 641 21.80 21.54 -14.71
C TYR A 641 22.91 21.40 -15.76
N ARG A 642 22.67 21.85 -17.00
CA ARG A 642 23.62 21.75 -18.12
C ARG A 642 24.24 20.36 -18.31
N ALA A 643 23.48 19.31 -18.01
CA ALA A 643 23.97 17.96 -18.19
C ALA A 643 24.08 17.61 -19.68
N ALA A 644 25.14 16.90 -20.06
CA ALA A 644 25.22 16.27 -21.38
C ALA A 644 24.29 15.04 -21.41
N LEU A 645 23.96 14.57 -22.63
CA LEU A 645 23.24 13.28 -22.78
C LEU A 645 24.12 12.15 -22.24
N HIS A 646 23.66 11.48 -21.19
CA HIS A 646 24.34 10.35 -20.56
C HIS A 646 23.35 9.22 -20.26
N ASP A 647 23.85 8.06 -19.88
CA ASP A 647 23.05 6.93 -19.43
C ASP A 647 23.25 6.73 -17.93
N SER A 648 22.18 6.33 -17.27
CA SER A 648 22.22 5.80 -15.92
C SER A 648 21.84 4.32 -15.96
N HIS A 649 22.58 3.52 -15.23
CA HIS A 649 22.37 2.08 -15.18
C HIS A 649 21.94 1.66 -13.78
N ALA A 650 21.09 0.67 -13.69
CA ALA A 650 20.70 0.12 -12.40
C ALA A 650 20.55 -1.41 -12.47
N ALA A 651 21.10 -2.09 -11.47
CA ALA A 651 20.83 -3.50 -11.19
C ALA A 651 20.04 -3.61 -9.87
N SER A 652 19.09 -4.50 -9.82
CA SER A 652 18.34 -4.79 -8.61
C SER A 652 18.04 -6.28 -8.48
N ALA A 653 18.00 -6.75 -7.24
CA ALA A 653 17.55 -8.08 -6.87
C ALA A 653 16.65 -8.00 -5.65
N GLU A 654 15.62 -8.82 -5.63
CA GLU A 654 14.69 -8.91 -4.52
C GLU A 654 14.28 -10.36 -4.29
N ALA A 655 14.02 -10.70 -3.03
CA ALA A 655 13.51 -12.01 -2.64
C ALA A 655 12.53 -11.87 -1.49
N ARG A 656 11.40 -12.57 -1.58
CA ARG A 656 10.36 -12.60 -0.57
C ARG A 656 9.98 -14.03 -0.24
N LEU A 657 10.16 -14.42 1.01
CA LEU A 657 9.68 -15.66 1.58
C LEU A 657 8.42 -15.36 2.40
N SER A 658 7.30 -15.97 2.03
CA SER A 658 6.02 -15.81 2.71
C SER A 658 5.60 -17.12 3.37
N TYR A 659 5.04 -17.01 4.58
CA TYR A 659 4.43 -18.09 5.34
C TYR A 659 2.95 -17.77 5.57
N ARG A 660 2.08 -18.77 5.37
CA ARG A 660 0.64 -18.69 5.58
C ARG A 660 0.14 -19.96 6.23
N ASP A 661 -0.53 -19.81 7.35
CA ASP A 661 -1.30 -20.86 7.99
C ASP A 661 -2.71 -20.35 8.31
N LEU A 662 -3.70 -20.86 7.59
CA LEU A 662 -5.10 -20.46 7.74
C LEU A 662 -5.73 -21.00 9.03
N PHE A 663 -5.28 -22.17 9.54
CA PHE A 663 -5.80 -22.75 10.76
C PHE A 663 -5.34 -21.98 11.98
N SER A 664 -4.02 -21.71 12.08
CA SER A 664 -3.44 -20.92 13.16
C SER A 664 -3.59 -19.41 12.93
N ARG A 665 -4.12 -19.01 11.75
CA ARG A 665 -4.29 -17.61 11.34
C ARG A 665 -2.99 -16.81 11.47
N ILE A 666 -1.88 -17.41 11.02
CA ILE A 666 -0.56 -16.80 10.98
C ILE A 666 -0.23 -16.41 9.54
N PHE A 667 0.15 -15.14 9.35
CA PHE A 667 0.66 -14.60 8.09
C PHE A 667 1.98 -13.92 8.37
N ALA A 668 3.03 -14.34 7.68
CA ALA A 668 4.34 -13.73 7.85
C ALA A 668 5.08 -13.65 6.51
N HIS A 669 5.97 -12.68 6.36
CA HIS A 669 6.92 -12.66 5.26
C HIS A 669 8.21 -11.96 5.67
N ILE A 670 9.28 -12.35 5.00
CA ILE A 670 10.58 -11.68 5.02
C ILE A 670 10.91 -11.32 3.59
N GLU A 671 11.30 -10.08 3.37
CA GLU A 671 11.65 -9.53 2.07
C GLU A 671 13.03 -8.88 2.17
N ALA A 672 13.94 -9.27 1.26
CA ALA A 672 15.25 -8.68 1.11
C ALA A 672 15.37 -8.05 -0.28
N GLY A 673 15.92 -6.85 -0.36
CA GLY A 673 16.12 -6.12 -1.60
C GLY A 673 17.51 -5.53 -1.67
N TRP A 674 18.09 -5.55 -2.85
CA TRP A 674 19.35 -4.90 -3.20
C TRP A 674 19.17 -4.11 -4.49
N ARG A 675 19.74 -2.91 -4.53
CA ARG A 675 19.79 -2.06 -5.71
C ARG A 675 21.13 -1.33 -5.78
N ARG A 676 21.75 -1.34 -6.96
CA ARG A 676 22.91 -0.52 -7.27
C ARG A 676 22.66 0.26 -8.55
N SER A 677 22.99 1.54 -8.52
CA SER A 677 22.85 2.45 -9.68
C SER A 677 24.20 3.08 -9.99
N TRP A 678 24.46 3.31 -11.26
CA TRP A 678 25.67 3.96 -11.77
C TRP A 678 25.27 5.13 -12.67
N SER A 679 25.98 6.23 -12.56
CA SER A 679 25.83 7.41 -13.41
C SER A 679 27.18 8.09 -13.58
N ASP A 680 27.40 8.67 -14.76
CA ASP A 680 28.60 9.47 -15.05
C ASP A 680 28.46 10.93 -14.63
N ILE A 681 27.23 11.37 -14.31
CA ILE A 681 26.92 12.75 -13.91
C ILE A 681 26.36 12.74 -12.51
N SER A 682 26.95 13.54 -11.63
CA SER A 682 26.47 13.89 -10.31
C SER A 682 25.85 15.29 -10.32
N TYR A 683 24.86 15.49 -9.48
CA TYR A 683 24.21 16.79 -9.29
C TYR A 683 24.68 17.38 -7.97
N GLY A 684 25.35 18.54 -8.06
CA GLY A 684 25.91 19.23 -6.94
C GLY A 684 25.05 20.42 -6.52
N THR A 685 25.16 20.77 -5.24
CA THR A 685 24.51 21.95 -4.67
C THR A 685 25.58 22.92 -4.22
N ARG A 686 25.48 24.17 -4.67
CA ARG A 686 26.23 25.32 -4.13
C ARG A 686 25.27 26.18 -3.33
N LEU A 687 25.70 26.61 -2.16
CA LEU A 687 24.95 27.49 -1.27
C LEU A 687 25.68 28.83 -1.26
N ASP A 688 24.92 29.91 -1.36
CA ASP A 688 25.42 31.25 -1.07
C ASP A 688 25.29 31.62 0.41
N GLU A 689 25.66 32.82 0.79
CA GLU A 689 25.59 33.30 2.18
C GLU A 689 24.16 33.50 2.69
N GLU A 690 23.21 33.69 1.77
CA GLU A 690 21.77 33.82 2.08
C GLU A 690 21.07 32.48 2.17
N GLY A 691 21.76 31.36 1.89
CA GLY A 691 21.18 30.02 1.88
C GLY A 691 20.43 29.68 0.59
N GLN A 692 20.60 30.50 -0.47
CA GLN A 692 20.07 30.15 -1.79
C GLN A 692 20.91 29.03 -2.40
N ARG A 693 20.26 28.04 -2.98
CA ARG A 693 20.87 26.85 -3.57
C ARG A 693 20.95 26.99 -5.08
N LEU A 694 22.12 26.77 -5.64
CA LEU A 694 22.30 26.56 -7.07
C LEU A 694 22.57 25.06 -7.32
N LEU A 695 21.70 24.43 -8.06
CA LEU A 695 21.83 23.03 -8.50
C LEU A 695 22.53 23.00 -9.86
N GLU A 696 23.66 22.31 -9.94
CA GLU A 696 24.47 22.17 -11.17
C GLU A 696 24.85 20.68 -11.38
N ALA A 697 24.97 20.28 -12.65
CA ALA A 697 25.51 18.98 -13.01
C ALA A 697 27.04 19.05 -13.12
N ALA A 698 27.72 18.00 -12.71
CA ALA A 698 29.15 17.82 -12.88
C ALA A 698 29.45 16.42 -13.44
N TYR A 699 30.40 16.32 -14.36
CA TYR A 699 30.90 15.01 -14.79
C TYR A 699 31.69 14.38 -13.65
N LEU A 700 31.08 13.40 -13.00
CA LEU A 700 31.63 12.68 -11.85
C LEU A 700 31.04 11.28 -11.84
N PRO A 701 31.74 10.28 -12.40
CA PRO A 701 31.31 8.89 -12.36
C PRO A 701 31.16 8.42 -10.90
N HIS A 702 29.98 7.94 -10.57
CA HIS A 702 29.67 7.51 -9.21
C HIS A 702 28.67 6.35 -9.22
N HIS A 703 28.50 5.74 -8.07
CA HIS A 703 27.45 4.75 -7.85
C HIS A 703 26.75 4.99 -6.52
N SER A 704 25.54 4.52 -6.45
CA SER A 704 24.79 4.43 -5.20
C SER A 704 24.32 3.00 -4.97
N GLU A 705 24.27 2.59 -3.70
CA GLU A 705 23.90 1.24 -3.32
C GLU A 705 22.91 1.27 -2.16
N ARG A 706 21.90 0.38 -2.23
CA ARG A 706 20.86 0.27 -1.19
C ARG A 706 20.53 -1.18 -0.93
N TYR A 707 20.48 -1.53 0.35
CA TYR A 707 20.00 -2.79 0.88
C TYR A 707 18.78 -2.54 1.74
N THR A 708 17.78 -3.39 1.62
CA THR A 708 16.57 -3.34 2.44
C THR A 708 16.24 -4.74 2.95
N LEU A 709 15.84 -4.83 4.21
CA LEU A 709 15.30 -6.03 4.82
C LEU A 709 14.03 -5.67 5.55
N THR A 710 12.92 -6.32 5.20
CA THR A 710 11.63 -6.12 5.87
C THR A 710 11.12 -7.47 6.36
N ALA A 711 10.71 -7.52 7.61
CA ALA A 711 10.03 -8.65 8.19
C ALA A 711 8.64 -8.20 8.66
N TYR A 712 7.64 -9.00 8.39
CA TYR A 712 6.26 -8.78 8.82
C TYR A 712 5.66 -10.06 9.36
N GLY A 713 4.91 -9.96 10.45
CA GLY A 713 4.14 -11.06 11.01
C GLY A 713 2.80 -10.56 11.55
N ARG A 714 1.76 -11.34 11.33
CA ARG A 714 0.44 -11.15 11.92
C ARG A 714 -0.09 -12.47 12.42
N LYS A 715 -0.68 -12.46 13.62
CA LYS A 715 -1.40 -13.57 14.21
C LYS A 715 -2.73 -13.10 14.78
N ASP A 716 -3.79 -13.81 14.43
CA ASP A 716 -5.10 -13.61 15.02
C ASP A 716 -5.35 -14.76 16.02
N LEU A 717 -5.57 -14.40 17.29
CA LEU A 717 -5.81 -15.34 18.39
C LEU A 717 -7.32 -15.52 18.60
N ASP A 718 -7.74 -16.72 19.02
CA ASP A 718 -9.15 -16.99 19.37
C ASP A 718 -9.55 -16.33 20.69
N TRP A 719 -8.55 -16.08 21.56
CA TRP A 719 -8.75 -15.38 22.81
C TRP A 719 -9.17 -13.94 22.56
N GLN A 720 -10.42 -13.61 22.89
CA GLN A 720 -11.02 -12.27 22.73
C GLN A 720 -10.76 -11.65 21.34
N THR A 721 -10.79 -12.45 20.29
CA THR A 721 -10.51 -12.03 18.91
C THR A 721 -9.28 -11.09 18.80
N THR A 722 -8.22 -11.42 19.53
CA THR A 722 -7.01 -10.61 19.61
C THR A 722 -6.24 -10.64 18.30
N GLN A 723 -5.84 -9.48 17.81
CA GLN A 723 -5.03 -9.33 16.61
C GLN A 723 -3.67 -8.74 16.98
N LEU A 724 -2.62 -9.42 16.58
CA LEU A 724 -1.24 -8.97 16.78
C LEU A 724 -0.58 -8.80 15.41
N ALA A 725 0.05 -7.67 15.16
CA ALA A 725 0.90 -7.50 13.99
C ALA A 725 2.20 -6.80 14.37
N LEU A 726 3.29 -7.24 13.74
CA LEU A 726 4.63 -6.69 13.90
C LEU A 726 5.29 -6.54 12.54
N SER A 727 5.93 -5.41 12.30
CA SER A 727 6.75 -5.15 11.12
C SER A 727 8.08 -4.54 11.55
N ALA A 728 9.16 -5.04 10.98
CA ALA A 728 10.50 -4.49 11.16
C ALA A 728 11.13 -4.21 9.81
N THR A 729 11.78 -3.07 9.67
CA THR A 729 12.48 -2.67 8.44
C THR A 729 13.88 -2.19 8.78
N LEU A 730 14.87 -2.67 8.03
CA LEU A 730 16.25 -2.22 8.07
C LEU A 730 16.65 -1.80 6.67
N SER A 731 17.27 -0.63 6.54
CA SER A 731 17.77 -0.14 5.25
C SER A 731 19.17 0.43 5.42
N ARG A 732 20.07 0.08 4.53
CA ARG A 732 21.40 0.68 4.42
C ARG A 732 21.54 1.27 3.03
N SER A 733 22.00 2.51 2.94
CA SER A 733 22.28 3.19 1.68
C SER A 733 23.67 3.82 1.74
N GLU A 734 24.37 3.77 0.62
CA GLU A 734 25.65 4.41 0.39
C GLU A 734 25.57 5.17 -0.93
N GLN A 735 26.03 6.40 -0.95
CA GLN A 735 26.03 7.24 -2.14
C GLN A 735 27.09 8.33 -2.04
N GLU A 736 27.44 8.88 -3.16
CA GLU A 736 28.33 10.03 -3.25
C GLU A 736 27.53 11.29 -3.54
N LEU A 737 27.81 12.35 -2.81
CA LEU A 737 27.19 13.65 -2.91
C LEU A 737 28.24 14.67 -3.36
N LEU A 738 27.78 15.67 -4.11
CA LEU A 738 28.59 16.82 -4.49
C LEU A 738 28.04 18.07 -3.81
N ARG A 739 28.81 18.68 -2.88
CA ARG A 739 28.45 19.93 -2.22
C ARG A 739 29.60 20.93 -2.24
N GLN A 740 29.31 22.16 -2.61
CA GLN A 740 30.33 23.23 -2.78
C GLN A 740 31.51 22.79 -3.67
N GLY A 741 31.27 21.93 -4.67
CA GLY A 741 32.30 21.38 -5.52
C GLY A 741 33.12 20.24 -4.90
N VAL A 742 32.87 19.87 -3.66
CA VAL A 742 33.57 18.79 -2.97
C VAL A 742 32.75 17.50 -3.02
N ARG A 743 33.41 16.38 -3.34
CA ARG A 743 32.83 15.03 -3.33
C ARG A 743 32.82 14.49 -1.90
N LEU A 744 31.67 14.08 -1.45
CA LEU A 744 31.44 13.61 -0.09
C LEU A 744 30.84 12.20 -0.14
N HIS A 745 31.34 11.32 0.70
CA HIS A 745 30.77 9.98 0.84
C HIS A 745 29.74 9.97 1.97
N TYR A 746 28.51 9.58 1.63
CA TYR A 746 27.36 9.53 2.54
C TYR A 746 26.91 8.09 2.76
N ARG A 747 26.76 7.71 4.03
CA ARG A 747 26.19 6.44 4.47
C ARG A 747 25.00 6.69 5.38
N ALA A 748 23.93 5.92 5.16
CA ALA A 748 22.77 5.98 6.03
C ALA A 748 22.28 4.57 6.40
N LEU A 749 21.95 4.41 7.69
CA LEU A 749 21.31 3.23 8.25
C LEU A 749 19.95 3.66 8.82
N GLY A 750 18.88 3.23 8.12
CA GLY A 750 17.51 3.45 8.56
C GLY A 750 16.94 2.19 9.20
N TYR A 751 16.18 2.34 10.27
CA TYR A 751 15.48 1.23 10.92
C TYR A 751 14.09 1.68 11.37
N GLY A 752 13.15 0.74 11.28
CA GLY A 752 11.78 0.96 11.70
C GLY A 752 11.22 -0.28 12.37
N LEU A 753 10.44 -0.07 13.43
CA LEU A 753 9.65 -1.10 14.10
C LEU A 753 8.23 -0.59 14.25
N GLN A 754 7.26 -1.36 13.79
CA GLN A 754 5.85 -1.05 13.95
C GLN A 754 5.13 -2.25 14.54
N GLY A 755 4.36 -2.02 15.60
CA GLY A 755 3.53 -3.03 16.24
C GLY A 755 2.10 -2.54 16.38
N SER A 756 1.13 -3.45 16.23
CA SER A 756 -0.27 -3.18 16.51
C SER A 756 -0.91 -4.33 17.27
N VAL A 757 -1.79 -3.97 18.21
CA VAL A 757 -2.56 -4.90 19.04
C VAL A 757 -4.01 -4.44 19.04
N GLY A 758 -4.93 -5.33 18.67
CA GLY A 758 -6.37 -5.11 18.78
C GLY A 758 -6.99 -6.17 19.67
N LEU A 759 -7.69 -5.76 20.73
CA LEU A 759 -8.30 -6.61 21.74
C LEU A 759 -9.80 -6.34 21.81
N ASP A 760 -10.64 -7.35 21.59
CA ASP A 760 -12.08 -7.29 21.87
C ASP A 760 -12.30 -7.77 23.29
N LEU A 761 -12.27 -6.86 24.28
CA LEU A 761 -12.37 -7.21 25.71
C LEU A 761 -13.70 -7.88 26.06
N THR A 762 -14.79 -7.41 25.46
CA THR A 762 -16.13 -7.99 25.51
C THR A 762 -16.90 -7.63 24.23
N SER A 763 -18.13 -8.08 24.08
CA SER A 763 -18.95 -7.82 22.89
C SER A 763 -19.19 -6.32 22.55
N GLY A 764 -18.83 -5.41 23.42
CA GLY A 764 -19.00 -3.96 23.21
C GLY A 764 -17.75 -3.13 23.47
N TYR A 765 -16.63 -3.72 23.85
CA TYR A 765 -15.43 -3.00 24.28
C TYR A 765 -14.23 -3.45 23.46
N ARG A 766 -13.60 -2.52 22.76
CA ARG A 766 -12.40 -2.78 21.97
C ARG A 766 -11.27 -1.82 22.31
N LEU A 767 -10.10 -2.37 22.58
CA LEU A 767 -8.86 -1.64 22.78
C LEU A 767 -7.96 -1.85 21.57
N GLU A 768 -7.45 -0.77 21.00
CA GLU A 768 -6.48 -0.79 19.90
C GLU A 768 -5.24 0.00 20.32
N TYR A 769 -4.08 -0.59 20.12
CA TYR A 769 -2.81 0.07 20.35
C TYR A 769 -1.91 -0.12 19.14
N ASP A 770 -1.42 0.99 18.60
CA ASP A 770 -0.47 1.05 17.51
C ASP A 770 0.77 1.82 17.98
N ALA A 771 1.96 1.28 17.69
CA ALA A 771 3.22 1.95 17.96
C ALA A 771 4.11 1.85 16.73
N ARG A 772 4.76 2.94 16.37
CA ARG A 772 5.74 3.02 15.30
C ARG A 772 6.98 3.74 15.81
N TRP A 773 8.09 3.05 15.80
CA TRP A 773 9.40 3.61 16.06
C TRP A 773 10.24 3.58 14.80
N GLN A 774 10.89 4.68 14.48
CA GLN A 774 11.76 4.80 13.33
C GLN A 774 12.99 5.62 13.70
N GLY A 775 14.12 5.29 13.09
CA GLY A 775 15.35 6.01 13.31
C GLY A 775 16.23 5.99 12.06
N LEU A 776 17.05 7.01 11.97
CA LEU A 776 18.04 7.20 10.92
C LEU A 776 19.37 7.53 11.59
N ARG A 777 20.40 6.80 11.23
CA ARG A 777 21.80 7.13 11.51
C ARG A 777 22.48 7.43 10.19
N SER A 778 22.98 8.63 10.04
CA SER A 778 23.76 9.05 8.88
C SER A 778 25.20 9.34 9.27
N GLU A 779 26.11 8.99 8.39
CA GLU A 779 27.55 9.22 8.52
C GLU A 779 28.03 9.98 7.29
N LEU A 780 28.65 11.12 7.53
CA LEU A 780 29.24 11.96 6.51
C LEU A 780 30.63 12.40 6.98
N VAL A 781 31.69 12.04 6.24
CA VAL A 781 33.08 12.28 6.63
C VAL A 781 33.30 11.73 8.04
N GLU A 782 33.53 12.58 9.04
CA GLU A 782 33.70 12.18 10.44
C GLU A 782 32.46 12.46 11.32
N GLN A 783 31.42 13.08 10.75
CA GLN A 783 30.23 13.44 11.50
C GLN A 783 29.20 12.33 11.47
N ARG A 784 28.66 12.00 12.64
CA ARG A 784 27.56 11.05 12.82
C ARG A 784 26.35 11.78 13.33
N LEU A 785 25.28 11.73 12.56
CA LEU A 785 24.00 12.31 12.94
C LEU A 785 23.01 11.19 13.20
N TRP A 786 22.20 11.36 14.22
CA TRP A 786 21.15 10.40 14.57
C TRP A 786 19.83 11.11 14.82
N SER A 787 18.76 10.52 14.33
CA SER A 787 17.39 10.93 14.62
C SER A 787 16.54 9.70 14.95
N GLY A 788 15.62 9.84 15.91
CA GLY A 788 14.71 8.77 16.28
C GLY A 788 13.37 9.33 16.74
N ALA A 789 12.30 8.79 16.17
CA ALA A 789 10.94 9.19 16.50
C ALA A 789 10.07 7.98 16.84
N LEU A 790 9.22 8.13 17.84
CA LEU A 790 8.21 7.17 18.26
C LEU A 790 6.84 7.82 18.17
N ALA A 791 5.94 7.20 17.43
CA ALA A 791 4.54 7.57 17.37
C ALA A 791 3.69 6.44 17.94
N GLN A 792 2.80 6.75 18.88
CA GLN A 792 1.92 5.80 19.53
C GLN A 792 0.48 6.27 19.45
N ARG A 793 -0.44 5.33 19.33
CA ARG A 793 -1.87 5.58 19.38
C ARG A 793 -2.53 4.53 20.23
N LEU A 794 -3.27 4.96 21.23
CA LEU A 794 -4.16 4.14 22.03
C LEU A 794 -5.59 4.56 21.73
N GLN A 795 -6.47 3.63 21.42
CA GLN A 795 -7.89 3.87 21.18
C GLN A 795 -8.74 2.89 21.96
N LEU A 796 -9.68 3.40 22.72
CA LEU A 796 -10.72 2.65 23.40
C LEU A 796 -12.06 2.94 22.72
N SER A 797 -12.74 1.89 22.25
CA SER A 797 -14.08 1.96 21.67
C SER A 797 -15.06 1.22 22.57
N LEU A 798 -16.14 1.88 22.95
CA LEU A 798 -17.17 1.39 23.87
C LEU A 798 -18.53 1.41 23.16
N ALA A 799 -19.25 0.31 23.22
CA ALA A 799 -20.66 0.24 22.81
C ALA A 799 -21.51 -0.03 24.04
N LEU A 800 -22.35 0.94 24.39
CA LEU A 800 -23.20 0.95 25.56
C LEU A 800 -24.68 0.98 25.15
N LEU A 801 -25.59 0.70 26.05
CA LEU A 801 -27.04 0.75 25.81
C LEU A 801 -27.47 -0.07 24.56
N ASN A 802 -27.00 -1.31 24.46
CA ASN A 802 -27.23 -2.17 23.28
C ASN A 802 -26.77 -1.48 21.96
N ALA A 803 -25.58 -0.87 21.99
CA ALA A 803 -24.97 -0.12 20.91
C ALA A 803 -25.70 1.15 20.45
N ARG A 804 -26.72 1.61 21.18
CA ARG A 804 -27.33 2.93 20.91
C ARG A 804 -26.39 4.07 21.27
N LEU A 805 -25.56 3.90 22.30
CA LEU A 805 -24.54 4.84 22.69
C LEU A 805 -23.16 4.23 22.39
N GLN A 806 -22.33 4.93 21.62
CA GLN A 806 -20.96 4.52 21.31
C GLN A 806 -20.03 5.65 21.70
N ALA A 807 -18.95 5.30 22.39
CA ALA A 807 -17.88 6.23 22.71
C ALA A 807 -16.55 5.72 22.14
N LYS A 808 -15.77 6.64 21.61
CA LYS A 808 -14.37 6.40 21.19
C LYS A 808 -13.49 7.41 21.87
N LEU A 809 -12.52 6.94 22.61
CA LEU A 809 -11.50 7.76 23.25
C LEU A 809 -10.18 7.42 22.59
N TYR A 810 -9.38 8.40 22.25
CA TYR A 810 -8.05 8.15 21.71
C TYR A 810 -7.01 9.09 22.28
N ALA A 811 -5.82 8.55 22.46
CA ALA A 811 -4.61 9.25 22.80
C ALA A 811 -3.57 8.99 21.72
N LYS A 812 -2.98 10.04 21.16
CA LYS A 812 -1.87 9.98 20.22
C LYS A 812 -0.68 10.64 20.88
N HIS A 813 0.39 9.87 21.08
CA HIS A 813 1.65 10.35 21.62
C HIS A 813 2.71 10.35 20.52
N SER A 814 3.47 11.43 20.44
CA SER A 814 4.61 11.57 19.54
C SER A 814 5.83 11.96 20.38
N HIS A 815 6.90 11.19 20.27
CA HIS A 815 8.20 11.47 20.88
C HIS A 815 9.27 11.56 19.81
N ASP A 816 10.05 12.63 19.79
CA ASP A 816 11.21 12.81 18.93
C ASP A 816 12.45 13.11 19.79
N SER A 817 13.31 12.10 19.92
CA SER A 817 14.53 12.18 20.76
C SER A 817 15.55 13.20 20.25
N SER A 818 15.42 13.66 19.01
CA SER A 818 16.34 14.64 18.39
C SER A 818 15.99 16.10 18.71
N LEU A 819 14.79 16.36 19.26
CA LEU A 819 14.35 17.69 19.67
C LEU A 819 14.86 18.08 21.06
N ALA A 820 14.82 19.37 21.38
CA ALA A 820 15.19 19.89 22.69
C ALA A 820 14.22 19.39 23.78
N LEU A 821 14.69 19.31 25.03
CA LEU A 821 13.86 19.01 26.20
C LEU A 821 12.67 20.00 26.25
N GLY A 822 11.48 19.51 26.51
CA GLY A 822 10.24 20.31 26.50
C GLY A 822 9.54 20.38 25.12
N GLN A 823 10.20 19.97 24.03
CA GLN A 823 9.61 19.89 22.68
C GLN A 823 9.61 18.46 22.11
N ARG A 824 10.05 17.49 22.92
CA ARG A 824 10.18 16.09 22.47
C ARG A 824 8.88 15.32 22.46
N ASP A 825 7.98 15.68 23.39
CA ASP A 825 6.80 14.89 23.69
C ASP A 825 5.53 15.70 23.45
N PHE A 826 4.61 15.14 22.66
CA PHE A 826 3.31 15.71 22.39
C PHE A 826 2.23 14.65 22.60
N LEU A 827 1.22 14.97 23.41
CA LEU A 827 0.10 14.09 23.70
C LEU A 827 -1.21 14.73 23.25
N PHE A 828 -1.79 14.20 22.17
CA PHE A 828 -3.08 14.61 21.64
C PHE A 828 -4.19 13.70 22.13
N LEU A 829 -5.16 14.26 22.83
CA LEU A 829 -6.34 13.56 23.30
C LEU A 829 -7.54 13.91 22.42
N GLY A 830 -8.40 12.94 22.19
CA GLY A 830 -9.66 13.18 21.50
C GLY A 830 -10.72 12.17 21.90
N ALA A 831 -11.96 12.54 21.66
CA ALA A 831 -13.14 11.76 22.01
C ALA A 831 -14.21 11.89 20.93
N SER A 832 -14.99 10.84 20.72
CA SER A 832 -16.18 10.84 19.86
C SER A 832 -17.29 10.12 20.58
N LEU A 833 -18.41 10.77 20.78
CA LEU A 833 -19.60 10.20 21.37
C LEU A 833 -20.69 10.16 20.32
N SER A 834 -21.29 9.01 20.07
CA SER A 834 -22.35 8.82 19.09
C SER A 834 -23.57 8.19 19.76
N TYR A 835 -24.74 8.82 19.59
CA TYR A 835 -26.00 8.32 20.08
C TYR A 835 -26.98 8.05 18.93
N LYS A 836 -27.53 6.84 18.87
CA LYS A 836 -28.49 6.37 17.86
C LYS A 836 -29.84 6.15 18.49
N PRO A 837 -30.72 7.15 18.53
CA PRO A 837 -32.09 6.95 19.06
C PRO A 837 -32.86 5.92 18.23
N ASN A 838 -32.62 5.87 16.92
CA ASN A 838 -33.23 4.89 16.03
C ASN A 838 -32.27 4.51 14.87
N ARG A 839 -32.68 3.61 13.98
CA ARG A 839 -31.83 3.14 12.86
C ARG A 839 -31.54 4.21 11.81
N ARG A 840 -32.30 5.30 11.74
CA ARG A 840 -32.19 6.37 10.73
C ARG A 840 -31.43 7.58 11.22
N LEU A 841 -31.40 7.82 12.52
CA LEU A 841 -30.84 9.03 13.12
C LEU A 841 -29.68 8.69 14.04
N GLU A 842 -28.58 9.42 13.88
CA GLU A 842 -27.40 9.35 14.74
C GLU A 842 -26.93 10.77 15.06
N LEU A 843 -26.71 11.07 16.33
CA LEU A 843 -26.09 12.29 16.85
C LEU A 843 -24.63 11.95 17.18
N ILE A 844 -23.69 12.77 16.72
CA ILE A 844 -22.25 12.53 16.92
C ILE A 844 -21.63 13.81 17.48
N LEU A 845 -20.99 13.71 18.63
CA LEU A 845 -20.17 14.77 19.21
C LEU A 845 -18.71 14.35 19.11
N ASP A 846 -17.94 15.07 18.29
CA ASP A 846 -16.51 14.85 18.08
C ASP A 846 -15.74 15.97 18.79
N GLY A 847 -14.81 15.60 19.69
CA GLY A 847 -13.84 16.47 20.33
C GLY A 847 -12.44 16.09 19.89
N ASP A 848 -11.68 17.05 19.39
CA ASP A 848 -10.34 16.84 18.89
C ASP A 848 -9.34 17.80 19.51
N ASN A 849 -8.08 17.34 19.68
CA ASN A 849 -7.03 18.08 20.39
C ASN A 849 -7.50 18.60 21.77
N LEU A 850 -8.19 17.77 22.57
CA LEU A 850 -8.70 18.14 23.90
C LEU A 850 -7.59 18.54 24.87
N SER A 851 -6.35 18.11 24.61
CA SER A 851 -5.15 18.55 25.32
C SER A 851 -4.69 19.97 25.01
N ASP A 852 -5.32 20.66 24.07
CA ASP A 852 -5.07 22.06 23.66
C ASP A 852 -3.62 22.33 23.21
N ILE A 853 -3.01 21.40 22.51
CA ILE A 853 -1.67 21.58 21.95
C ILE A 853 -1.75 22.58 20.79
N ARG A 854 -1.09 23.73 20.91
CA ARG A 854 -1.15 24.85 19.94
C ARG A 854 0.05 24.92 19.01
N SER A 855 1.14 24.22 19.35
CA SER A 855 2.33 24.14 18.51
C SER A 855 2.87 22.72 18.49
N TYR A 856 3.50 22.35 17.39
CA TYR A 856 4.11 21.05 17.20
C TYR A 856 5.45 21.20 16.52
N ALA A 857 6.50 20.66 17.12
CA ALA A 857 7.84 20.69 16.57
C ALA A 857 8.18 19.37 15.88
N THR A 858 8.93 19.46 14.80
CA THR A 858 9.52 18.32 14.10
C THR A 858 10.98 18.59 13.80
N ARG A 859 11.77 17.53 13.73
CA ARG A 859 13.12 17.55 13.21
C ARG A 859 13.26 16.49 12.13
N ARG A 860 13.78 16.87 10.98
CA ARG A 860 14.06 15.97 9.86
C ARG A 860 15.50 16.12 9.43
N LEU A 861 16.16 15.00 9.28
CA LEU A 861 17.51 14.94 8.78
C LEU A 861 17.50 14.39 7.36
N GLU A 862 18.02 15.14 6.42
CA GLU A 862 18.19 14.75 5.02
C GLU A 862 19.65 14.99 4.61
N GLU A 863 20.36 13.93 4.27
CA GLU A 863 21.76 14.02 3.79
C GLU A 863 22.64 14.99 4.61
N LEU A 864 22.80 16.21 4.11
CA LEU A 864 23.63 17.29 4.67
C LEU A 864 22.79 18.42 5.28
N GLU A 865 21.50 18.22 5.40
CA GLU A 865 20.55 19.24 5.80
C GLU A 865 19.74 18.77 7.01
N GLU A 866 19.65 19.63 7.99
CA GLU A 866 18.80 19.43 9.15
C GLU A 866 17.69 20.47 9.13
N TYR A 867 16.44 20.01 9.11
CA TYR A 867 15.24 20.84 9.17
C TYR A 867 14.60 20.71 10.53
N ARG A 868 14.41 21.81 11.22
CA ARG A 868 13.59 21.91 12.41
C ARG A 868 12.44 22.84 12.13
N SER A 869 11.21 22.37 12.25
CA SER A 869 10.02 23.18 11.99
C SER A 869 9.10 23.17 13.19
N VAL A 870 8.59 24.33 13.56
CA VAL A 870 7.56 24.53 14.58
C VAL A 870 6.30 25.02 13.89
N TYR A 871 5.25 24.21 13.91
CA TYR A 871 3.96 24.46 13.26
C TYR A 871 2.96 25.00 14.27
N HIS A 872 2.13 25.96 13.87
CA HIS A 872 0.95 26.34 14.62
C HIS A 872 -0.19 25.37 14.35
N LEU A 873 -0.84 24.90 15.42
CA LEU A 873 -1.91 23.91 15.35
C LEU A 873 -3.23 24.54 15.75
N ARG A 874 -4.33 23.94 15.23
CA ARG A 874 -5.67 24.26 15.71
C ARG A 874 -5.80 23.86 17.19
N PRO A 875 -6.28 24.76 18.07
CA PRO A 875 -6.55 24.44 19.47
C PRO A 875 -7.65 23.40 19.58
N ARG A 876 -8.06 23.10 20.83
CA ARG A 876 -9.19 22.19 21.08
C ARG A 876 -10.43 22.59 20.28
N SER A 877 -11.12 21.61 19.74
CA SER A 877 -12.28 21.80 18.90
C SER A 877 -13.38 20.81 19.21
N LEU A 878 -14.62 21.24 19.09
CA LEU A 878 -15.81 20.43 19.28
C LEU A 878 -16.73 20.57 18.07
N VAL A 879 -17.30 19.47 17.60
CA VAL A 879 -18.24 19.42 16.47
C VAL A 879 -19.41 18.50 16.83
N LEU A 880 -20.61 19.01 16.79
CA LEU A 880 -21.84 18.23 16.87
C LEU A 880 -22.37 17.96 15.46
N SER A 881 -22.53 16.69 15.11
CA SER A 881 -23.05 16.27 13.80
C SER A 881 -24.33 15.46 13.93
N LEU A 882 -25.26 15.70 13.02
CA LEU A 882 -26.46 14.91 12.78
C LEU A 882 -26.24 14.03 11.55
N ARG A 883 -26.45 12.74 11.66
CA ARG A 883 -26.44 11.79 10.53
C ARG A 883 -27.80 11.17 10.33
N LEU A 884 -28.34 11.34 9.13
CA LEU A 884 -29.59 10.74 8.67
C LEU A 884 -29.27 9.65 7.66
N THR A 885 -29.91 8.50 7.77
CA THR A 885 -29.78 7.37 6.85
C THR A 885 -31.16 6.97 6.34
N LEU A 886 -31.37 7.08 5.03
CA LEU A 886 -32.63 6.86 4.33
C LEU A 886 -32.54 5.68 3.38
#